data_6deaf9ea4778ebc1d0340a59b8aa29ee
#
_entry.id   6deaf9ea4778ebc1d0340a59b8aa29ee
#
_cell.length_a   1.000
_cell.length_b   1.000
_cell.length_c   1.000
_cell.angle_alpha   90.00
_cell.angle_beta   90.00
_cell.angle_gamma   90.00
#
_symmetry.space_group_name_H-M   'P 1'
#
loop_
_entity.id
_entity.type
_entity.pdbx_description
1 polymer ?
#
loop_
_entity_poly.entity_id
_entity_poly.type
_entity_poly.pdbx_seq_one_letter_code
_entity_poly.pdbx_strand_id
1 'polypeptide(L)'
;MAGNWDESHEIGSQSDDSFQYEKLHIEPIYDAFICPLSKQVMTDPVTIENGQTFERAAIQNWFNECKESNRKLVCPMTLKELKTTDMNPSIALRNTIEEWSARNEAVQFDMARVSLNLSCPETDILRALRFVQRICQQSVSNKHIIRNSELIPMIVDMLKSSSRRVRCRTLKTLRVVVEDDDDNKEIMAEGDNVRTVVKFLSHEKSKEREDAVSLLFELSKLESLCDKIGSVNGAILMLVGMTSSKSENLLTVEMADKTLENLEKNENNVRQMAENGRLQPLLTLILEGSPETKLSMASYLGELALSNDVKVLVARTVGSSLINLMKSGNMESREAALKALNQVSSCDPSAKILVDEGILSPLVQHLFSGQNQLPMRLKEISATILANIVTSDCEFDSIPVGPNNQTFVSEYIIHNLLHLISNTGPAIEGKLLQVLVGLTSSPATLTGVVSAIKSSGAINGLVQFVEAPQQDLRLASIKLLQNLSPNMGQELASSLRGTAGQLSGLIKVIAENIASTEEQAAAVGILADLPEEDIGLTRQLLDEGAFEMMISRIRMIRQGEPRRSRFVTPYLEGLVGVLSRITFVLPNEPKAVSLCRDHDLTGLFTELLQQSGLDKVQMVSAYALENLSQESKNLTKLPEIPEPGFCGSIFPCFSTQPVMTGLCRVHRGSCSQRDTFCLLEGPALPRLVALLDHADVKVVEASLAALSTLLDDGVNIEGGVAVLCEVEGIKPVLDVLLEKQTENLGRRAVWVVERLLRTDDIAYEVSGDPNVSTALVDAFHNGDYSTRQIAERALRHIDKIPNFSEIFPNA
;
A
#
# COMPACT_ATOMS: atom_id res chain seq x y z
N MET A 1 -21.10 21.89 78.53
CA MET A 1 -20.48 23.01 79.16
C MET A 1 -20.44 24.09 78.11
N ALA A 2 -21.42 24.92 78.00
CA ALA A 2 -21.65 26.19 78.82
C ALA A 2 -20.47 27.13 78.50
N GLY A 3 -20.69 28.27 78.00
CA GLY A 3 -21.73 29.34 77.97
C GLY A 3 -21.30 30.37 77.01
N ASN A 4 -22.10 30.98 76.30
CA ASN A 4 -22.95 32.13 76.70
C ASN A 4 -22.17 33.48 76.83
N TRP A 5 -22.82 34.48 76.24
CA TRP A 5 -22.88 35.93 76.49
C TRP A 5 -21.80 36.78 75.81
N ASP A 6 -22.03 37.97 75.34
CA ASP A 6 -23.22 38.80 75.10
C ASP A 6 -22.86 40.00 74.18
N GLU A 7 -23.84 40.50 73.52
CA GLU A 7 -24.19 41.86 73.19
C GLU A 7 -23.16 42.96 73.00
N SER A 8 -23.38 43.61 71.95
CA SER A 8 -23.73 45.02 71.66
C SER A 8 -22.69 45.91 71.00
N HIS A 9 -22.93 46.48 69.93
CA HIS A 9 -23.53 47.77 69.65
C HIS A 9 -23.46 48.11 68.16
N GLU A 10 -24.58 48.58 67.69
CA GLU A 10 -24.79 49.28 66.43
C GLU A 10 -23.83 50.44 66.25
N ILE A 11 -23.36 50.63 64.98
CA ILE A 11 -23.51 51.93 64.31
C ILE A 11 -23.67 51.67 62.83
N GLY A 12 -24.82 52.07 62.30
CA GLY A 12 -25.17 52.07 60.91
C GLY A 12 -24.28 52.91 60.02
N SER A 13 -24.04 52.40 58.86
CA SER A 13 -24.01 53.19 57.64
C SER A 13 -24.85 52.45 56.61
N GLN A 14 -26.14 52.77 56.55
CA GLN A 14 -26.93 52.60 55.34
C GLN A 14 -26.20 53.32 54.19
N SER A 15 -25.53 52.61 53.33
CA SER A 15 -25.39 53.05 51.97
C SER A 15 -26.60 52.46 51.18
N ASP A 16 -27.56 53.33 51.12
CA ASP A 16 -28.77 53.28 50.29
C ASP A 16 -28.34 53.35 48.83
N ASP A 17 -27.90 52.21 48.28
CA ASP A 17 -27.73 51.97 46.85
C ASP A 17 -29.05 51.39 46.32
N SER A 18 -30.13 52.02 46.61
CA SER A 18 -31.32 51.97 45.78
C SER A 18 -31.02 52.80 44.55
N PHE A 19 -30.33 52.18 43.59
CA PHE A 19 -30.42 52.64 42.21
C PHE A 19 -31.92 52.65 41.87
N GLN A 20 -32.51 53.78 41.91
CA GLN A 20 -33.78 54.10 41.32
C GLN A 20 -33.70 53.65 39.89
N TYR A 21 -34.31 52.53 39.57
CA TYR A 21 -34.77 52.21 38.22
C TYR A 21 -35.75 53.31 37.85
N GLU A 22 -35.25 54.48 37.39
CA GLU A 22 -36.05 55.35 36.58
C GLU A 22 -36.60 54.47 35.47
N LYS A 23 -37.93 54.30 35.45
CA LYS A 23 -38.58 53.51 34.37
C LYS A 23 -38.23 54.19 33.05
N LEU A 24 -37.21 53.67 32.37
CA LEU A 24 -36.90 54.02 31.00
C LEU A 24 -38.19 53.91 30.21
N HIS A 25 -38.84 55.03 29.90
CA HIS A 25 -40.16 55.10 29.28
C HIS A 25 -40.02 55.59 27.86
N ILE A 26 -40.40 54.73 26.93
CA ILE A 26 -40.51 55.11 25.50
C ILE A 26 -41.65 56.07 25.35
N GLU A 27 -41.40 57.28 24.90
CA GLU A 27 -42.43 58.23 24.59
C GLU A 27 -43.42 57.69 23.53
N PRO A 28 -44.76 57.82 23.80
CA PRO A 28 -45.76 57.36 22.85
C PRO A 28 -45.66 58.10 21.52
N ILE A 29 -46.08 57.43 20.42
CA ILE A 29 -46.19 58.13 19.13
C ILE A 29 -47.33 59.15 19.21
N TYR A 30 -47.04 60.43 18.93
CA TYR A 30 -48.04 61.43 18.90
C TYR A 30 -48.82 61.38 17.56
N ASP A 31 -50.14 61.52 17.60
CA ASP A 31 -50.99 61.46 16.42
C ASP A 31 -50.55 62.45 15.31
N ALA A 32 -49.99 63.63 15.73
CA ALA A 32 -49.45 64.58 14.82
C ALA A 32 -48.21 64.10 13.98
N PHE A 33 -47.54 63.07 14.40
CA PHE A 33 -46.38 62.52 13.71
C PHE A 33 -46.77 61.46 12.69
N ILE A 34 -48.03 60.94 12.75
CA ILE A 34 -48.53 59.92 11.84
C ILE A 34 -49.09 60.48 10.57
N CYS A 35 -48.59 60.17 9.43
CA CYS A 35 -49.17 60.54 8.19
C CYS A 35 -50.59 59.97 8.02
N PRO A 36 -51.59 60.82 7.74
CA PRO A 36 -52.96 60.35 7.57
C PRO A 36 -53.16 59.32 6.40
N LEU A 37 -52.30 59.37 5.38
CA LEU A 37 -52.33 58.45 4.22
C LEU A 37 -51.58 57.18 4.46
N SER A 38 -50.29 57.26 4.76
CA SER A 38 -49.43 56.08 4.92
C SER A 38 -49.65 55.40 6.28
N LYS A 39 -50.27 56.01 7.29
CA LYS A 39 -50.42 55.52 8.65
C LYS A 39 -49.11 55.22 9.35
N GLN A 40 -48.00 55.80 8.90
CA GLN A 40 -46.66 55.70 9.43
C GLN A 40 -46.17 57.05 9.97
N VAL A 41 -45.17 57.02 10.83
CA VAL A 41 -44.47 58.23 11.30
C VAL A 41 -43.82 58.89 10.06
N MET A 42 -44.05 60.20 9.93
CA MET A 42 -43.53 60.98 8.79
C MET A 42 -42.01 61.17 8.93
N THR A 43 -41.31 61.01 7.81
CA THR A 43 -39.89 61.35 7.65
C THR A 43 -39.68 62.67 6.92
N ASP A 44 -40.53 62.98 5.99
CA ASP A 44 -40.51 64.26 5.27
C ASP A 44 -41.92 64.90 5.26
N PRO A 45 -42.35 65.45 6.40
CA PRO A 45 -43.67 66.05 6.50
C PRO A 45 -43.79 67.28 5.61
N VAL A 46 -44.81 67.32 4.77
CA VAL A 46 -45.14 68.48 3.95
C VAL A 46 -46.58 68.93 4.16
N THR A 47 -46.77 70.22 4.24
CA THR A 47 -48.08 70.84 4.42
C THR A 47 -48.60 71.31 3.07
N ILE A 48 -49.83 70.97 2.71
CA ILE A 48 -50.49 71.39 1.48
C ILE A 48 -51.35 72.68 1.69
N GLU A 49 -51.88 73.19 0.63
CA GLU A 49 -52.61 74.49 0.59
C GLU A 49 -53.64 74.59 1.71
N ASN A 50 -54.36 73.63 2.11
CA ASN A 50 -55.38 73.65 3.09
C ASN A 50 -54.88 73.42 4.55
N GLY A 51 -53.55 73.41 4.78
CA GLY A 51 -52.94 73.29 6.14
C GLY A 51 -52.82 71.87 6.64
N GLN A 52 -53.22 70.88 5.85
CA GLN A 52 -53.01 69.42 6.23
C GLN A 52 -51.60 69.02 5.93
N THR A 53 -51.03 68.17 6.81
CA THR A 53 -49.66 67.68 6.72
C THR A 53 -49.66 66.16 6.40
N PHE A 54 -48.81 65.77 5.45
CA PHE A 54 -48.67 64.40 5.02
C PHE A 54 -47.20 64.05 4.80
N GLU A 55 -46.87 62.80 4.71
CA GLU A 55 -45.60 62.35 4.17
C GLU A 55 -45.49 62.75 2.71
N ARG A 56 -44.36 63.35 2.30
CA ARG A 56 -44.15 63.85 0.91
C ARG A 56 -44.42 62.78 -0.13
N ALA A 57 -43.84 61.62 -0.03
CA ALA A 57 -44.01 60.52 -0.98
C ALA A 57 -45.49 60.09 -1.11
N ALA A 58 -46.21 60.03 0.03
CA ALA A 58 -47.61 59.59 0.05
C ALA A 58 -48.55 60.62 -0.62
N ILE A 59 -48.37 61.91 -0.35
CA ILE A 59 -49.23 62.93 -0.95
C ILE A 59 -48.87 63.18 -2.42
N GLN A 60 -47.60 63.03 -2.79
CA GLN A 60 -47.15 63.09 -4.19
C GLN A 60 -47.80 61.97 -5.04
N ASN A 61 -47.83 60.75 -4.53
CA ASN A 61 -48.52 59.63 -5.16
C ASN A 61 -50.03 59.92 -5.31
N TRP A 62 -50.66 60.43 -4.28
CA TRP A 62 -52.08 60.82 -4.33
C TRP A 62 -52.35 61.89 -5.44
N PHE A 63 -51.49 62.86 -5.56
CA PHE A 63 -51.62 63.90 -6.59
C PHE A 63 -51.43 63.32 -7.99
N ASN A 64 -50.49 62.38 -8.15
CA ASN A 64 -50.26 61.69 -9.39
C ASN A 64 -51.48 60.85 -9.81
N GLU A 65 -52.06 60.07 -8.87
CA GLU A 65 -53.29 59.31 -9.07
C GLU A 65 -54.49 60.18 -9.47
N CYS A 66 -54.65 61.32 -8.83
CA CYS A 66 -55.68 62.24 -9.20
C CYS A 66 -55.52 62.76 -10.64
N LYS A 67 -54.26 63.04 -11.02
CA LYS A 67 -53.91 63.52 -12.37
C LYS A 67 -54.13 62.46 -13.45
N GLU A 68 -53.66 61.25 -13.18
CA GLU A 68 -53.77 60.09 -14.08
C GLU A 68 -55.24 59.68 -14.28
N SER A 69 -56.04 59.77 -13.24
CA SER A 69 -57.46 59.41 -13.26
C SER A 69 -58.36 60.50 -13.72
N ASN A 70 -57.79 61.65 -14.17
CA ASN A 70 -58.51 62.86 -14.56
C ASN A 70 -59.59 63.35 -13.55
N ARG A 71 -59.30 63.14 -12.25
CA ARG A 71 -60.18 63.57 -11.15
C ARG A 71 -59.78 64.94 -10.69
N LYS A 72 -60.78 65.65 -10.08
CA LYS A 72 -60.47 66.93 -9.44
C LYS A 72 -59.43 66.77 -8.37
N LEU A 73 -58.48 67.71 -8.28
CA LEU A 73 -57.46 67.72 -7.21
C LEU A 73 -58.12 68.03 -5.90
N VAL A 74 -58.19 67.05 -5.00
CA VAL A 74 -58.82 67.18 -3.68
C VAL A 74 -57.92 66.73 -2.60
N CYS A 75 -58.03 67.35 -1.41
CA CYS A 75 -57.32 66.82 -0.22
C CYS A 75 -57.83 65.43 0.19
N PRO A 76 -56.95 64.41 0.40
CA PRO A 76 -57.42 63.11 0.72
C PRO A 76 -58.14 62.98 2.10
N MET A 77 -57.94 63.89 2.97
CA MET A 77 -58.57 63.91 4.32
C MET A 77 -59.85 64.73 4.38
N THR A 78 -59.85 65.92 3.81
CA THR A 78 -60.99 66.89 3.97
C THR A 78 -61.88 66.87 2.73
N LEU A 79 -61.46 66.22 1.65
CA LEU A 79 -62.14 66.21 0.31
C LEU A 79 -62.39 67.57 -0.29
N LYS A 80 -61.79 68.65 0.28
CA LYS A 80 -61.83 70.00 -0.30
C LYS A 80 -60.97 70.09 -1.54
N GLU A 81 -61.43 70.77 -2.57
CA GLU A 81 -60.75 71.04 -3.82
C GLU A 81 -59.52 71.95 -3.53
N LEU A 82 -58.35 71.50 -4.12
CA LEU A 82 -57.11 72.28 -3.99
C LEU A 82 -56.78 72.95 -5.30
N LYS A 83 -56.24 74.21 -5.22
CA LYS A 83 -55.86 74.96 -6.39
C LYS A 83 -54.45 74.68 -6.86
N THR A 84 -53.57 74.21 -5.96
CA THR A 84 -52.19 73.97 -6.26
C THR A 84 -51.76 72.57 -5.74
N THR A 85 -50.70 72.05 -6.28
CA THR A 85 -50.02 70.87 -5.80
C THR A 85 -48.81 71.25 -4.94
N ASP A 86 -48.71 72.43 -4.48
CA ASP A 86 -47.58 72.93 -3.71
C ASP A 86 -47.47 72.20 -2.38
N MET A 87 -46.27 71.76 -2.10
CA MET A 87 -45.92 70.98 -0.90
C MET A 87 -44.86 71.76 -0.10
N ASN A 88 -45.28 72.45 0.91
CA ASN A 88 -44.40 73.26 1.79
C ASN A 88 -43.79 72.36 2.86
N PRO A 89 -42.47 72.23 2.92
CA PRO A 89 -41.83 71.43 3.99
C PRO A 89 -42.19 71.93 5.39
N SER A 90 -42.69 71.06 6.23
CA SER A 90 -42.96 71.35 7.66
C SER A 90 -41.69 71.11 8.46
N ILE A 91 -40.73 72.07 8.43
CA ILE A 91 -39.41 71.93 9.03
C ILE A 91 -39.55 71.74 10.59
N ALA A 92 -40.43 72.53 11.23
CA ALA A 92 -40.63 72.41 12.68
C ALA A 92 -41.10 70.97 13.08
N LEU A 93 -42.08 70.44 12.34
CA LEU A 93 -42.60 69.10 12.58
C LEU A 93 -41.55 68.03 12.29
N ARG A 94 -40.79 68.17 11.24
CA ARG A 94 -39.66 67.25 10.92
C ARG A 94 -38.67 67.23 12.05
N ASN A 95 -38.16 68.38 12.48
CA ASN A 95 -37.21 68.45 13.57
C ASN A 95 -37.76 67.86 14.87
N THR A 96 -39.06 68.12 15.20
CA THR A 96 -39.70 67.51 16.38
C THR A 96 -39.80 66.02 16.30
N ILE A 97 -40.10 65.46 15.13
CA ILE A 97 -40.12 63.99 14.85
C ILE A 97 -38.71 63.43 14.97
N GLU A 98 -37.71 64.12 14.44
CA GLU A 98 -36.30 63.68 14.51
C GLU A 98 -35.80 63.69 15.97
N GLU A 99 -36.08 64.72 16.75
CA GLU A 99 -35.76 64.84 18.18
C GLU A 99 -36.45 63.73 19.00
N TRP A 100 -37.76 63.51 18.74
CA TRP A 100 -38.53 62.48 19.42
C TRP A 100 -37.96 61.08 19.07
N SER A 101 -37.63 60.86 17.81
CA SER A 101 -37.03 59.63 17.37
C SER A 101 -35.66 59.37 18.03
N ALA A 102 -34.80 60.42 18.04
CA ALA A 102 -33.49 60.34 18.68
C ALA A 102 -33.57 60.05 20.20
N ARG A 103 -34.52 60.74 20.93
CA ARG A 103 -34.74 60.44 22.36
C ARG A 103 -35.21 58.99 22.56
N ASN A 104 -36.17 58.52 21.76
CA ASN A 104 -36.66 57.18 21.90
C ASN A 104 -35.59 56.12 21.51
N GLU A 105 -34.76 56.41 20.53
CA GLU A 105 -33.62 55.53 20.21
C GLU A 105 -32.63 55.49 21.37
N ALA A 106 -32.27 56.63 21.99
CA ALA A 106 -31.37 56.64 23.13
C ALA A 106 -31.94 55.83 24.30
N VAL A 107 -33.24 56.00 24.61
CA VAL A 107 -33.90 55.16 25.64
C VAL A 107 -33.89 53.68 25.28
N GLN A 108 -34.10 53.32 24.01
CA GLN A 108 -34.01 51.92 23.55
C GLN A 108 -32.59 51.36 23.63
N PHE A 109 -31.55 52.19 23.41
CA PHE A 109 -30.16 51.79 23.66
C PHE A 109 -29.89 51.51 25.14
N ASP A 110 -30.32 52.38 26.03
CA ASP A 110 -30.19 52.19 27.48
C ASP A 110 -30.97 50.96 27.97
N MET A 111 -32.19 50.76 27.47
CA MET A 111 -32.96 49.53 27.70
C MET A 111 -32.26 48.29 27.21
N ALA A 112 -31.68 48.35 26.01
CA ALA A 112 -30.90 47.25 25.44
C ALA A 112 -29.68 46.92 26.30
N ARG A 113 -28.94 47.93 26.77
CA ARG A 113 -27.79 47.79 27.65
C ARG A 113 -28.15 47.11 28.97
N VAL A 114 -29.26 47.51 29.61
CA VAL A 114 -29.75 46.88 30.84
C VAL A 114 -30.25 45.44 30.58
N SER A 115 -30.91 45.18 29.44
CA SER A 115 -31.50 43.88 29.10
C SER A 115 -30.51 42.85 28.63
N LEU A 116 -29.31 43.27 28.13
CA LEU A 116 -28.24 42.38 27.66
C LEU A 116 -27.43 41.82 28.85
N ASN A 117 -28.12 41.14 29.76
CA ASN A 117 -27.53 40.48 30.88
C ASN A 117 -28.19 39.12 31.07
N LEU A 118 -27.38 38.08 31.42
CA LEU A 118 -27.82 36.69 31.56
C LEU A 118 -28.87 36.49 32.67
N SER A 119 -28.97 37.41 33.63
CA SER A 119 -30.00 37.40 34.68
C SER A 119 -31.34 37.94 34.24
N CYS A 120 -31.43 38.61 33.08
CA CYS A 120 -32.69 39.16 32.57
C CYS A 120 -33.58 38.09 31.91
N PRO A 121 -34.92 38.33 31.88
CA PRO A 121 -35.86 37.43 31.20
C PRO A 121 -35.51 37.23 29.71
N GLU A 122 -35.69 36.04 29.21
CA GLU A 122 -35.41 35.67 27.79
C GLU A 122 -36.09 36.65 26.80
N THR A 123 -37.33 37.05 27.13
CA THR A 123 -38.11 37.98 26.30
C THR A 123 -37.44 39.32 26.10
N ASP A 124 -36.81 39.84 27.13
CA ASP A 124 -36.18 41.14 27.16
C ASP A 124 -34.83 41.12 26.44
N ILE A 125 -34.05 40.07 26.68
CA ILE A 125 -32.82 39.84 25.91
C ILE A 125 -33.11 39.71 24.39
N LEU A 126 -34.13 38.91 24.03
CA LEU A 126 -34.53 38.78 22.62
C LEU A 126 -35.04 40.08 21.99
N ARG A 127 -35.72 40.96 22.81
CA ARG A 127 -36.16 42.28 22.36
C ARG A 127 -34.96 43.20 22.09
N ALA A 128 -34.01 43.23 23.02
CA ALA A 128 -32.76 43.99 22.87
C ALA A 128 -31.96 43.57 21.65
N LEU A 129 -31.73 42.26 21.46
CA LEU A 129 -31.02 41.73 20.28
C LEU A 129 -31.74 42.06 18.97
N ARG A 130 -33.10 42.05 18.91
CA ARG A 130 -33.84 42.45 17.70
C ARG A 130 -33.72 43.96 17.45
N PHE A 131 -33.71 44.78 18.51
CA PHE A 131 -33.50 46.21 18.39
C PHE A 131 -32.13 46.51 17.77
N VAL A 132 -31.03 45.93 18.33
CA VAL A 132 -29.68 46.09 17.81
C VAL A 132 -29.61 45.68 16.34
N GLN A 133 -30.16 44.50 15.98
CA GLN A 133 -30.14 43.98 14.60
C GLN A 133 -30.86 44.98 13.66
N ARG A 134 -32.03 45.48 14.03
CA ARG A 134 -32.81 46.42 13.23
C ARG A 134 -32.06 47.73 13.00
N ILE A 135 -31.44 48.25 14.03
CA ILE A 135 -30.68 49.54 13.95
C ILE A 135 -29.48 49.38 13.00
N CYS A 136 -28.73 48.28 13.11
CA CYS A 136 -27.60 48.02 12.20
C CYS A 136 -28.04 47.83 10.75
N GLN A 137 -29.23 47.29 10.48
CA GLN A 137 -29.78 47.10 9.14
C GLN A 137 -30.32 48.39 8.51
N GLN A 138 -30.68 49.38 9.30
CA GLN A 138 -31.18 50.68 8.79
C GLN A 138 -30.09 51.55 8.19
N SER A 139 -28.89 51.55 8.77
CA SER A 139 -27.75 52.32 8.26
C SER A 139 -26.42 51.77 8.75
N VAL A 140 -25.41 51.78 7.87
CA VAL A 140 -24.04 51.43 8.24
C VAL A 140 -23.50 52.35 9.35
N SER A 141 -23.87 53.63 9.33
CA SER A 141 -23.47 54.58 10.38
C SER A 141 -23.94 54.17 11.78
N ASN A 142 -25.03 53.43 11.88
CA ASN A 142 -25.56 53.00 13.18
C ASN A 142 -24.67 51.92 13.83
N LYS A 143 -23.81 51.24 13.08
CA LYS A 143 -22.84 50.29 13.61
C LYS A 143 -21.80 50.95 14.50
N HIS A 144 -21.40 52.22 14.17
CA HIS A 144 -20.54 53.03 15.03
C HIS A 144 -21.19 53.35 16.40
N ILE A 145 -22.53 53.53 16.43
CA ILE A 145 -23.24 53.81 17.67
C ILE A 145 -23.20 52.58 18.56
N ILE A 146 -23.40 51.36 18.01
CA ILE A 146 -23.32 50.11 18.75
C ILE A 146 -21.91 49.94 19.35
N ARG A 147 -20.87 50.25 18.57
CA ARG A 147 -19.47 50.21 19.04
C ARG A 147 -19.22 51.16 20.17
N ASN A 148 -19.58 52.44 20.00
CA ASN A 148 -19.36 53.49 20.97
C ASN A 148 -20.18 53.30 22.27
N SER A 149 -21.29 52.57 22.20
CA SER A 149 -22.11 52.20 23.35
C SER A 149 -21.60 50.92 24.09
N GLU A 150 -20.46 50.36 23.68
CA GLU A 150 -19.86 49.15 24.24
C GLU A 150 -20.83 47.95 24.30
N LEU A 151 -21.78 47.87 23.37
CA LEU A 151 -22.77 46.78 23.35
C LEU A 151 -22.22 45.48 22.80
N ILE A 152 -21.14 45.51 21.98
CA ILE A 152 -20.59 44.31 21.34
C ILE A 152 -20.14 43.24 22.38
N PRO A 153 -19.34 43.58 23.43
CA PRO A 153 -19.00 42.66 24.50
C PRO A 153 -20.21 42.06 25.21
N MET A 154 -21.21 42.90 25.52
CA MET A 154 -22.46 42.49 26.19
C MET A 154 -23.26 41.51 25.32
N ILE A 155 -23.33 41.74 24.02
CA ILE A 155 -23.96 40.81 23.06
C ILE A 155 -23.19 39.48 23.00
N VAL A 156 -21.85 39.52 22.96
CA VAL A 156 -21.03 38.30 22.96
C VAL A 156 -21.29 37.49 24.23
N ASP A 157 -21.44 38.11 25.38
CA ASP A 157 -21.74 37.39 26.62
C ASP A 157 -23.07 36.63 26.57
N MET A 158 -24.03 37.04 25.76
CA MET A 158 -25.30 36.32 25.56
C MET A 158 -25.12 34.97 24.85
N LEU A 159 -23.95 34.69 24.26
CA LEU A 159 -23.60 33.35 23.75
C LEU A 159 -23.51 32.31 24.87
N LYS A 160 -23.28 32.75 26.11
CA LYS A 160 -23.21 31.87 27.29
C LYS A 160 -24.59 31.50 27.84
N SER A 161 -25.68 32.05 27.26
CA SER A 161 -27.06 31.79 27.71
C SER A 161 -27.45 30.33 27.65
N SER A 162 -28.20 29.83 28.62
CA SER A 162 -28.81 28.50 28.59
C SER A 162 -29.88 28.37 27.49
N SER A 163 -30.56 29.48 27.13
CA SER A 163 -31.57 29.48 26.08
C SER A 163 -30.97 29.40 24.67
N ARG A 164 -31.34 28.34 23.94
CA ARG A 164 -30.97 28.19 22.52
C ARG A 164 -31.48 29.36 21.65
N ARG A 165 -32.69 29.88 21.95
CA ARG A 165 -33.28 30.97 21.18
C ARG A 165 -32.45 32.24 21.32
N VAL A 166 -31.94 32.52 22.54
CA VAL A 166 -31.01 33.63 22.78
C VAL A 166 -29.72 33.41 22.00
N ARG A 167 -29.06 32.24 22.11
CA ARG A 167 -27.80 31.99 21.43
C ARG A 167 -27.90 32.17 19.92
N CYS A 168 -28.93 31.54 19.27
CA CYS A 168 -29.13 31.70 17.82
C CYS A 168 -29.40 33.18 17.44
N ARG A 169 -30.20 33.91 18.25
CA ARG A 169 -30.44 35.31 17.99
C ARG A 169 -29.17 36.15 18.15
N THR A 170 -28.35 35.82 19.15
CA THR A 170 -27.08 36.49 19.40
C THR A 170 -26.12 36.31 18.24
N LEU A 171 -25.91 35.07 17.73
CA LEU A 171 -25.06 34.81 16.56
C LEU A 171 -25.51 35.60 15.34
N LYS A 172 -26.84 35.65 15.06
CA LYS A 172 -27.39 36.46 13.97
C LYS A 172 -27.17 37.94 14.14
N THR A 173 -27.35 38.44 15.39
CA THR A 173 -27.15 39.86 15.68
C THR A 173 -25.69 40.20 15.52
N LEU A 174 -24.76 39.43 16.08
CA LEU A 174 -23.32 39.63 15.89
C LEU A 174 -22.92 39.64 14.43
N ARG A 175 -23.45 38.70 13.60
CA ARG A 175 -23.20 38.73 12.16
C ARG A 175 -23.57 40.06 11.53
N VAL A 176 -24.75 40.61 11.82
CA VAL A 176 -25.19 41.86 11.25
C VAL A 176 -24.35 43.05 11.77
N VAL A 177 -23.94 43.00 13.04
CA VAL A 177 -23.10 44.06 13.65
C VAL A 177 -21.72 44.14 13.00
N VAL A 178 -21.12 42.96 12.64
CA VAL A 178 -19.76 42.88 12.06
C VAL A 178 -19.75 42.91 10.52
N GLU A 179 -20.90 42.73 9.88
CA GLU A 179 -21.01 42.78 8.40
C GLU A 179 -20.55 44.15 7.89
N ASP A 180 -19.59 44.19 6.97
CA ASP A 180 -19.03 45.39 6.35
C ASP A 180 -18.47 46.46 7.33
N ASP A 181 -18.03 46.08 8.52
CA ASP A 181 -17.40 46.97 9.51
C ASP A 181 -16.21 46.26 10.19
N ASP A 182 -14.99 46.58 9.76
CA ASP A 182 -13.78 45.90 10.19
C ASP A 182 -13.43 46.18 11.65
N ASP A 183 -13.70 47.39 12.15
CA ASP A 183 -13.48 47.72 13.57
C ASP A 183 -14.37 46.84 14.48
N ASN A 184 -15.63 46.64 14.07
CA ASN A 184 -16.55 45.78 14.81
C ASN A 184 -16.14 44.31 14.77
N LYS A 185 -15.53 43.86 13.66
CA LYS A 185 -14.93 42.51 13.56
C LYS A 185 -13.80 42.34 14.55
N GLU A 186 -12.90 43.32 14.66
CA GLU A 186 -11.76 43.28 15.57
C GLU A 186 -12.22 43.23 17.04
N ILE A 187 -13.16 44.14 17.45
CA ILE A 187 -13.72 44.17 18.81
C ILE A 187 -14.44 42.85 19.14
N MET A 188 -15.25 42.34 18.19
CA MET A 188 -15.94 41.08 18.40
C MET A 188 -14.91 39.92 18.57
N ALA A 189 -13.78 39.99 17.91
CA ALA A 189 -12.73 38.94 17.95
C ALA A 189 -11.77 39.12 19.14
N GLU A 190 -11.94 40.10 20.03
CA GLU A 190 -11.11 40.26 21.23
C GLU A 190 -11.21 39.08 22.19
N GLY A 191 -10.13 38.81 22.90
CA GLY A 191 -10.05 37.73 23.90
C GLY A 191 -10.39 36.35 23.32
N ASP A 192 -11.21 35.55 24.04
CA ASP A 192 -11.63 34.21 23.70
C ASP A 192 -12.95 34.12 22.89
N ASN A 193 -13.41 35.26 22.35
CA ASN A 193 -14.73 35.33 21.73
C ASN A 193 -14.81 34.47 20.46
N VAL A 194 -13.77 34.47 19.61
CA VAL A 194 -13.70 33.62 18.43
C VAL A 194 -13.77 32.14 18.83
N ARG A 195 -13.06 31.76 19.90
CA ARG A 195 -13.12 30.40 20.46
C ARG A 195 -14.53 30.02 20.92
N THR A 196 -15.25 30.98 21.48
CA THR A 196 -16.65 30.77 21.91
C THR A 196 -17.55 30.52 20.70
N VAL A 197 -17.38 31.21 19.58
CA VAL A 197 -18.14 31.00 18.35
C VAL A 197 -17.76 29.64 17.72
N VAL A 198 -16.47 29.30 17.66
CA VAL A 198 -16.00 28.00 17.12
C VAL A 198 -16.62 26.80 17.87
N LYS A 199 -16.83 26.90 19.19
CA LYS A 199 -17.52 25.83 19.95
C LYS A 199 -18.92 25.50 19.42
N PHE A 200 -19.62 26.46 18.81
CA PHE A 200 -20.94 26.20 18.24
C PHE A 200 -20.88 25.37 16.95
N LEU A 201 -19.73 25.23 16.29
CA LEU A 201 -19.57 24.35 15.13
C LEU A 201 -19.75 22.87 15.49
N SER A 202 -19.46 22.50 16.74
CA SER A 202 -19.64 21.14 17.25
C SER A 202 -21.02 20.88 17.88
N HIS A 203 -21.92 21.85 17.87
CA HIS A 203 -23.25 21.71 18.49
C HIS A 203 -24.12 20.71 17.74
N GLU A 204 -24.92 19.93 18.47
CA GLU A 204 -25.83 18.93 17.89
C GLU A 204 -26.89 19.53 16.96
N LYS A 205 -27.30 20.77 17.21
CA LYS A 205 -28.39 21.41 16.48
C LYS A 205 -27.86 22.19 15.28
N SER A 206 -28.31 21.83 14.09
CA SER A 206 -27.88 22.43 12.81
C SER A 206 -28.00 23.97 12.77
N LYS A 207 -29.05 24.52 13.39
CA LYS A 207 -29.28 26.00 13.35
C LYS A 207 -28.21 26.78 14.08
N GLU A 208 -27.68 26.29 15.19
CA GLU A 208 -26.59 26.96 15.92
C GLU A 208 -25.28 26.86 15.12
N ARG A 209 -25.04 25.73 14.45
CA ARG A 209 -23.88 25.56 13.55
C ARG A 209 -23.95 26.50 12.35
N GLU A 210 -25.10 26.59 11.68
CA GLU A 210 -25.35 27.48 10.55
C GLU A 210 -25.10 28.95 10.92
N ASP A 211 -25.70 29.43 12.06
CA ASP A 211 -25.55 30.79 12.50
C ASP A 211 -24.10 31.11 12.91
N ALA A 212 -23.36 30.14 13.51
CA ALA A 212 -21.96 30.27 13.87
C ALA A 212 -21.02 30.33 12.66
N VAL A 213 -21.22 29.40 11.68
CA VAL A 213 -20.44 29.43 10.43
C VAL A 213 -20.64 30.74 9.69
N SER A 214 -21.90 31.25 9.63
CA SER A 214 -22.19 32.50 8.94
C SER A 214 -21.49 33.70 9.63
N LEU A 215 -21.35 33.70 10.95
CA LEU A 215 -20.58 34.68 11.67
C LEU A 215 -19.08 34.55 11.40
N LEU A 216 -18.54 33.33 11.44
CA LEU A 216 -17.12 33.07 11.15
C LEU A 216 -16.76 33.48 9.73
N PHE A 217 -17.65 33.25 8.76
CA PHE A 217 -17.48 33.73 7.38
C PHE A 217 -17.33 35.27 7.34
N GLU A 218 -18.17 36.03 8.04
CA GLU A 218 -18.04 37.49 8.07
C GLU A 218 -16.73 37.93 8.73
N LEU A 219 -16.31 37.26 9.82
CA LEU A 219 -15.04 37.56 10.49
C LEU A 219 -13.83 37.20 9.59
N SER A 220 -13.88 36.09 8.84
CA SER A 220 -12.79 35.65 7.96
C SER A 220 -12.52 36.57 6.78
N LYS A 221 -13.45 37.48 6.44
CA LYS A 221 -13.21 38.47 5.39
C LYS A 221 -12.09 39.48 5.77
N LEU A 222 -11.84 39.64 7.06
CA LEU A 222 -10.74 40.45 7.56
C LEU A 222 -9.49 39.53 7.72
N GLU A 223 -8.45 39.84 6.96
CA GLU A 223 -7.22 39.00 6.88
C GLU A 223 -6.53 38.87 8.25
N SER A 224 -6.48 39.93 9.08
CA SER A 224 -5.91 39.89 10.44
C SER A 224 -6.59 38.84 11.33
N LEU A 225 -7.85 38.52 11.09
CA LEU A 225 -8.60 37.53 11.87
C LEU A 225 -8.44 36.09 11.35
N CYS A 226 -7.93 35.88 10.13
CA CYS A 226 -7.77 34.54 9.56
C CYS A 226 -6.84 33.68 10.39
N ASP A 227 -5.71 34.21 10.83
CA ASP A 227 -4.79 33.51 11.73
C ASP A 227 -5.43 33.21 13.09
N LYS A 228 -6.16 34.21 13.64
CA LYS A 228 -6.84 34.08 14.94
C LYS A 228 -7.94 33.00 14.91
N ILE A 229 -8.70 32.91 13.82
CA ILE A 229 -9.72 31.86 13.62
C ILE A 229 -9.06 30.51 13.48
N GLY A 230 -8.04 30.39 12.63
CA GLY A 230 -7.32 29.13 12.36
C GLY A 230 -6.54 28.59 13.57
N SER A 231 -6.02 29.49 14.43
CA SER A 231 -5.31 29.11 15.65
C SER A 231 -6.23 28.54 16.75
N VAL A 232 -7.56 28.72 16.64
CA VAL A 232 -8.49 28.08 17.56
C VAL A 232 -8.54 26.58 17.34
N ASN A 233 -8.17 25.84 18.37
CA ASN A 233 -8.07 24.38 18.30
C ASN A 233 -9.39 23.74 17.83
N GLY A 234 -9.34 22.98 16.73
CA GLY A 234 -10.48 22.31 16.13
C GLY A 234 -11.31 23.18 15.15
N ALA A 235 -11.02 24.46 14.96
CA ALA A 235 -11.78 25.32 14.04
C ALA A 235 -11.71 24.79 12.60
N ILE A 236 -10.51 24.58 12.07
CA ILE A 236 -10.30 24.08 10.70
C ILE A 236 -10.85 22.66 10.54
N LEU A 237 -10.61 21.77 11.53
CA LEU A 237 -11.17 20.42 11.51
C LEU A 237 -12.70 20.43 11.37
N MET A 238 -13.38 21.27 12.16
CA MET A 238 -14.85 21.36 12.12
C MET A 238 -15.34 21.95 10.79
N LEU A 239 -14.71 23.00 10.29
CA LEU A 239 -15.06 23.61 9.01
C LEU A 239 -14.86 22.61 7.84
N VAL A 240 -13.74 21.90 7.78
CA VAL A 240 -13.48 20.84 6.77
C VAL A 240 -14.49 19.71 6.92
N GLY A 241 -14.81 19.31 8.16
CA GLY A 241 -15.84 18.29 8.40
C GLY A 241 -17.23 18.72 7.91
N MET A 242 -17.58 20.01 8.02
CA MET A 242 -18.85 20.54 7.54
C MET A 242 -18.95 20.56 6.02
N THR A 243 -17.86 20.85 5.30
CA THR A 243 -17.84 20.79 3.81
C THR A 243 -18.02 19.38 3.26
N SER A 244 -17.63 18.37 4.03
CA SER A 244 -17.73 16.95 3.64
C SER A 244 -19.03 16.27 4.11
N SER A 245 -19.82 16.96 4.97
CA SER A 245 -21.00 16.39 5.62
C SER A 245 -22.25 16.41 4.74
N LYS A 246 -22.81 15.24 4.48
CA LYS A 246 -24.11 15.10 3.77
C LYS A 246 -25.31 15.54 4.63
N SER A 247 -25.16 15.74 5.92
CA SER A 247 -26.23 16.11 6.86
C SER A 247 -26.41 17.60 7.05
N GLU A 248 -25.47 18.42 6.55
CA GLU A 248 -25.55 19.87 6.64
C GLU A 248 -26.38 20.48 5.49
N ASN A 249 -26.96 21.66 5.78
CA ASN A 249 -27.65 22.45 4.76
C ASN A 249 -26.64 22.98 3.72
N LEU A 250 -27.02 23.04 2.46
CA LEU A 250 -26.18 23.52 1.36
C LEU A 250 -25.58 24.91 1.64
N LEU A 251 -26.36 25.85 2.22
CA LEU A 251 -25.86 27.16 2.61
C LEU A 251 -24.79 27.09 3.70
N THR A 252 -24.92 26.17 4.65
CA THR A 252 -23.93 25.98 5.71
C THR A 252 -22.62 25.43 5.13
N VAL A 253 -22.70 24.48 4.20
CA VAL A 253 -21.55 23.93 3.46
C VAL A 253 -20.84 25.02 2.67
N GLU A 254 -21.61 25.84 1.92
CA GLU A 254 -21.07 26.96 1.13
C GLU A 254 -20.37 28.01 2.02
N MET A 255 -20.98 28.38 3.16
CA MET A 255 -20.36 29.32 4.11
C MET A 255 -19.10 28.76 4.74
N ALA A 256 -19.08 27.48 5.08
CA ALA A 256 -17.89 26.83 5.60
C ALA A 256 -16.76 26.80 4.56
N ASP A 257 -17.08 26.48 3.31
CA ASP A 257 -16.11 26.46 2.21
C ASP A 257 -15.51 27.85 1.95
N LYS A 258 -16.35 28.88 1.83
CA LYS A 258 -15.89 30.27 1.69
C LYS A 258 -15.08 30.76 2.89
N THR A 259 -15.42 30.29 4.10
CA THR A 259 -14.61 30.60 5.28
C THR A 259 -13.21 29.99 5.14
N LEU A 260 -13.11 28.71 4.73
CA LEU A 260 -11.83 28.06 4.50
C LEU A 260 -11.04 28.76 3.38
N GLU A 261 -11.68 29.15 2.27
CA GLU A 261 -11.02 29.91 1.20
C GLU A 261 -10.40 31.22 1.71
N ASN A 262 -11.08 31.93 2.61
CA ASN A 262 -10.51 33.12 3.25
C ASN A 262 -9.31 32.78 4.15
N LEU A 263 -9.38 31.65 4.87
CA LEU A 263 -8.31 31.18 5.76
C LEU A 263 -7.08 30.67 5.02
N GLU A 264 -7.20 30.26 3.74
CA GLU A 264 -6.10 29.78 2.88
C GLU A 264 -4.99 30.82 2.66
N LYS A 265 -5.24 32.08 2.91
CA LYS A 265 -4.24 33.17 2.83
C LYS A 265 -3.10 33.01 3.84
N ASN A 266 -3.32 32.27 4.91
CA ASN A 266 -2.32 32.00 5.93
C ASN A 266 -1.73 30.58 5.78
N GLU A 267 -0.41 30.45 5.64
CA GLU A 267 0.28 29.16 5.45
C GLU A 267 0.05 28.17 6.59
N ASN A 268 -0.06 28.63 7.85
CA ASN A 268 -0.34 27.76 8.99
C ASN A 268 -1.72 27.14 8.91
N ASN A 269 -2.70 27.92 8.42
CA ASN A 269 -4.04 27.42 8.18
C ASN A 269 -4.05 26.37 7.05
N VAL A 270 -3.30 26.59 5.97
CA VAL A 270 -3.16 25.63 4.86
C VAL A 270 -2.56 24.31 5.35
N ARG A 271 -1.57 24.36 6.24
CA ARG A 271 -1.01 23.13 6.86
C ARG A 271 -2.08 22.37 7.64
N GLN A 272 -2.82 23.06 8.51
CA GLN A 272 -3.91 22.44 9.26
C GLN A 272 -5.02 21.89 8.35
N MET A 273 -5.34 22.58 7.26
CA MET A 273 -6.30 22.08 6.25
C MET A 273 -5.81 20.78 5.64
N ALA A 274 -4.54 20.70 5.28
CA ALA A 274 -3.93 19.51 4.71
C ALA A 274 -3.96 18.32 5.69
N GLU A 275 -3.64 18.55 6.97
CA GLU A 275 -3.78 17.54 8.05
C GLU A 275 -5.20 16.99 8.17
N ASN A 276 -6.19 17.81 7.91
CA ASN A 276 -7.61 17.47 8.01
C ASN A 276 -8.22 17.02 6.67
N GLY A 277 -7.39 16.76 5.65
CA GLY A 277 -7.81 16.18 4.37
C GLY A 277 -8.13 17.18 3.26
N ARG A 278 -8.06 18.48 3.50
CA ARG A 278 -8.19 19.52 2.47
C ARG A 278 -6.80 19.91 1.95
N LEU A 279 -6.28 19.06 1.04
CA LEU A 279 -4.91 19.17 0.55
C LEU A 279 -4.74 20.20 -0.59
N GLN A 280 -5.81 20.51 -1.33
CA GLN A 280 -5.76 21.34 -2.53
C GLN A 280 -5.06 22.70 -2.35
N PRO A 281 -5.29 23.47 -1.27
CA PRO A 281 -4.59 24.73 -1.06
C PRO A 281 -3.08 24.58 -0.95
N LEU A 282 -2.61 23.53 -0.28
CA LEU A 282 -1.18 23.21 -0.16
C LEU A 282 -0.57 22.92 -1.54
N LEU A 283 -1.26 22.12 -2.36
CA LEU A 283 -0.80 21.81 -3.71
C LEU A 283 -0.74 23.07 -4.59
N THR A 284 -1.72 23.95 -4.47
CA THR A 284 -1.72 25.23 -5.18
C THR A 284 -0.53 26.11 -4.77
N LEU A 285 -0.18 26.17 -3.49
CA LEU A 285 0.99 26.90 -3.03
C LEU A 285 2.31 26.31 -3.53
N ILE A 286 2.40 24.99 -3.72
CA ILE A 286 3.58 24.35 -4.34
C ILE A 286 3.68 24.71 -5.84
N LEU A 287 2.54 24.89 -6.54
CA LEU A 287 2.53 25.26 -7.96
C LEU A 287 2.82 26.75 -8.17
N GLU A 288 2.14 27.62 -7.44
CA GLU A 288 2.03 29.05 -7.74
C GLU A 288 2.73 29.94 -6.72
N GLY A 289 3.05 29.43 -5.51
CA GLY A 289 3.65 30.19 -4.43
C GLY A 289 5.04 30.76 -4.74
N SER A 290 5.51 31.62 -3.86
CA SER A 290 6.90 32.13 -3.89
C SER A 290 7.91 30.98 -3.72
N PRO A 291 9.16 31.13 -4.10
CA PRO A 291 10.21 30.11 -3.87
C PRO A 291 10.28 29.65 -2.40
N GLU A 292 10.09 30.54 -1.47
CA GLU A 292 10.11 30.29 -0.01
C GLU A 292 8.86 29.49 0.41
N THR A 293 7.70 29.90 -0.09
CA THR A 293 6.43 29.19 0.14
C THR A 293 6.48 27.78 -0.47
N LYS A 294 6.99 27.63 -1.70
CA LYS A 294 7.16 26.31 -2.34
C LYS A 294 8.06 25.40 -1.51
N LEU A 295 9.17 25.91 -0.99
CA LEU A 295 10.06 25.16 -0.10
C LEU A 295 9.35 24.76 1.18
N SER A 296 8.68 25.72 1.84
CA SER A 296 7.93 25.49 3.07
C SER A 296 6.84 24.42 2.92
N MET A 297 6.04 24.51 1.86
CA MET A 297 4.94 23.59 1.59
C MET A 297 5.43 22.21 1.12
N ALA A 298 6.50 22.14 0.33
CA ALA A 298 7.12 20.88 -0.07
C ALA A 298 7.73 20.14 1.12
N SER A 299 8.40 20.87 2.03
CA SER A 299 8.92 20.27 3.27
C SER A 299 7.79 19.69 4.11
N TYR A 300 6.71 20.44 4.28
CA TYR A 300 5.56 20.00 5.05
C TYR A 300 4.84 18.81 4.41
N LEU A 301 4.69 18.81 3.09
CA LEU A 301 4.12 17.67 2.35
C LEU A 301 4.91 16.37 2.62
N GLY A 302 6.23 16.48 2.75
CA GLY A 302 7.10 15.34 3.07
C GLY A 302 6.93 14.79 4.50
N GLU A 303 6.28 15.54 5.40
CA GLU A 303 6.00 15.14 6.79
C GLU A 303 4.59 14.58 6.98
N LEU A 304 3.67 14.84 6.02
CA LEU A 304 2.29 14.37 6.09
C LEU A 304 2.18 12.87 5.86
N ALA A 305 1.32 12.20 6.64
CA ALA A 305 0.94 10.82 6.39
C ALA A 305 -0.14 10.76 5.30
N LEU A 306 0.26 10.42 4.07
CA LEU A 306 -0.62 10.38 2.90
C LEU A 306 -1.16 8.97 2.63
N SER A 307 -2.46 8.85 2.36
CA SER A 307 -3.03 7.61 1.82
C SER A 307 -2.57 7.40 0.36
N ASN A 308 -2.67 6.17 -0.15
CA ASN A 308 -2.22 5.86 -1.51
C ASN A 308 -2.96 6.68 -2.58
N ASP A 309 -4.27 6.87 -2.43
CA ASP A 309 -5.05 7.69 -3.38
C ASP A 309 -4.59 9.15 -3.39
N VAL A 310 -4.26 9.68 -2.21
CA VAL A 310 -3.72 11.04 -2.08
C VAL A 310 -2.32 11.15 -2.68
N LYS A 311 -1.45 10.14 -2.52
CA LYS A 311 -0.13 10.11 -3.17
C LYS A 311 -0.24 10.20 -4.69
N VAL A 312 -1.20 9.47 -5.28
CA VAL A 312 -1.48 9.53 -6.72
C VAL A 312 -1.95 10.92 -7.14
N LEU A 313 -2.85 11.54 -6.36
CA LEU A 313 -3.30 12.91 -6.62
C LEU A 313 -2.13 13.90 -6.57
N VAL A 314 -1.29 13.82 -5.54
CA VAL A 314 -0.09 14.67 -5.36
C VAL A 314 0.89 14.48 -6.53
N ALA A 315 1.16 13.23 -6.92
CA ALA A 315 2.06 12.95 -8.05
C ALA A 315 1.58 13.61 -9.34
N ARG A 316 0.29 13.51 -9.64
CA ARG A 316 -0.32 14.13 -10.84
C ARG A 316 -0.34 15.65 -10.78
N THR A 317 -0.58 16.22 -9.61
CA THR A 317 -0.80 17.67 -9.50
C THR A 317 0.52 18.43 -9.40
N VAL A 318 1.45 17.98 -8.55
CA VAL A 318 2.67 18.71 -8.21
C VAL A 318 3.96 17.93 -8.49
N GLY A 319 3.88 16.72 -9.06
CA GLY A 319 5.05 15.86 -9.32
C GLY A 319 6.14 16.58 -10.10
N SER A 320 5.79 17.18 -11.25
CA SER A 320 6.74 17.95 -12.06
C SER A 320 7.34 19.16 -11.32
N SER A 321 6.52 19.87 -10.52
CA SER A 321 7.01 20.98 -9.69
C SER A 321 8.00 20.53 -8.63
N LEU A 322 7.76 19.42 -7.96
CA LEU A 322 8.68 18.84 -6.98
C LEU A 322 9.98 18.36 -7.64
N ILE A 323 9.89 17.74 -8.83
CA ILE A 323 11.06 17.33 -9.61
C ILE A 323 11.89 18.56 -10.02
N ASN A 324 11.26 19.66 -10.42
CA ASN A 324 11.94 20.91 -10.73
C ASN A 324 12.57 21.55 -9.50
N LEU A 325 11.90 21.51 -8.36
CA LEU A 325 12.43 22.00 -7.09
C LEU A 325 13.66 21.16 -6.65
N MET A 326 13.64 19.85 -6.88
CA MET A 326 14.78 18.95 -6.66
C MET A 326 15.99 19.29 -7.53
N LYS A 327 15.78 19.79 -8.76
CA LYS A 327 16.86 20.24 -9.68
C LYS A 327 17.43 21.60 -9.30
N SER A 328 16.82 22.33 -8.37
CA SER A 328 17.23 23.69 -8.00
C SER A 328 18.65 23.70 -7.40
N GLY A 329 19.33 24.86 -7.49
CA GLY A 329 20.66 25.03 -6.89
C GLY A 329 20.65 25.13 -5.37
N ASN A 330 19.49 25.42 -4.75
CA ASN A 330 19.36 25.57 -3.30
C ASN A 330 19.26 24.19 -2.62
N MET A 331 20.09 23.97 -1.60
CA MET A 331 20.17 22.71 -0.87
C MET A 331 18.89 22.42 -0.07
N GLU A 332 18.31 23.43 0.54
CA GLU A 332 17.07 23.29 1.32
C GLU A 332 15.88 22.90 0.43
N SER A 333 15.81 23.54 -0.75
CA SER A 333 14.79 23.20 -1.74
C SER A 333 14.91 21.75 -2.24
N ARG A 334 16.15 21.28 -2.44
CA ARG A 334 16.41 19.88 -2.81
C ARG A 334 15.98 18.93 -1.70
N GLU A 335 16.31 19.25 -0.45
CA GLU A 335 15.94 18.42 0.70
C GLU A 335 14.40 18.33 0.85
N ALA A 336 13.71 19.48 0.78
CA ALA A 336 12.25 19.53 0.85
C ALA A 336 11.59 18.72 -0.26
N ALA A 337 12.06 18.91 -1.50
CA ALA A 337 11.55 18.16 -2.65
C ALA A 337 11.79 16.66 -2.52
N LEU A 338 12.99 16.24 -2.12
CA LEU A 338 13.34 14.83 -1.94
C LEU A 338 12.49 14.18 -0.83
N LYS A 339 12.23 14.88 0.29
CA LYS A 339 11.33 14.37 1.34
C LYS A 339 9.90 14.14 0.82
N ALA A 340 9.35 15.13 0.11
CA ALA A 340 8.02 15.03 -0.49
C ALA A 340 7.96 13.90 -1.54
N LEU A 341 8.94 13.83 -2.45
CA LEU A 341 9.03 12.78 -3.47
C LEU A 341 9.20 11.38 -2.86
N ASN A 342 9.95 11.25 -1.75
CA ASN A 342 10.07 10.00 -1.03
C ASN A 342 8.73 9.51 -0.49
N GLN A 343 7.95 10.42 0.12
CA GLN A 343 6.60 10.10 0.60
C GLN A 343 5.68 9.68 -0.54
N VAL A 344 5.73 10.40 -1.66
CA VAL A 344 4.87 10.16 -2.83
C VAL A 344 5.27 8.87 -3.57
N SER A 345 6.58 8.59 -3.72
CA SER A 345 7.07 7.42 -4.47
C SER A 345 6.77 6.06 -3.83
N SER A 346 6.34 6.04 -2.57
CA SER A 346 6.08 4.79 -1.82
C SER A 346 4.80 4.04 -2.23
N CYS A 347 4.17 4.40 -3.34
CA CYS A 347 2.98 3.77 -3.90
C CYS A 347 3.19 3.56 -5.41
N ASP A 348 2.96 2.33 -5.92
CA ASP A 348 3.25 1.98 -7.31
C ASP A 348 2.59 2.90 -8.35
N PRO A 349 1.29 3.24 -8.28
CA PRO A 349 0.69 4.13 -9.26
C PRO A 349 1.28 5.54 -9.25
N SER A 350 1.68 6.06 -8.07
CA SER A 350 2.32 7.39 -8.00
C SER A 350 3.77 7.34 -8.47
N ALA A 351 4.49 6.25 -8.23
CA ALA A 351 5.83 6.03 -8.74
C ALA A 351 5.86 6.05 -10.28
N LYS A 352 4.89 5.38 -10.94
CA LYS A 352 4.75 5.41 -12.41
C LYS A 352 4.57 6.84 -12.94
N ILE A 353 3.69 7.62 -12.31
CA ILE A 353 3.47 9.02 -12.69
C ILE A 353 4.77 9.84 -12.56
N LEU A 354 5.53 9.64 -11.48
CA LEU A 354 6.80 10.34 -11.29
C LEU A 354 7.86 9.93 -12.35
N VAL A 355 7.84 8.68 -12.80
CA VAL A 355 8.70 8.21 -13.90
C VAL A 355 8.33 8.90 -15.20
N ASP A 356 7.05 9.00 -15.54
CA ASP A 356 6.53 9.69 -16.71
C ASP A 356 6.90 11.19 -16.68
N GLU A 357 6.93 11.81 -15.49
CA GLU A 357 7.37 13.19 -15.28
C GLU A 357 8.92 13.36 -15.30
N GLY A 358 9.68 12.28 -15.51
CA GLY A 358 11.11 12.31 -15.72
C GLY A 358 11.98 12.42 -14.46
N ILE A 359 11.57 11.80 -13.36
CA ILE A 359 12.31 11.82 -12.08
C ILE A 359 13.63 11.04 -12.13
N LEU A 360 13.76 10.01 -12.97
CA LEU A 360 14.91 9.09 -12.97
C LEU A 360 16.23 9.77 -13.25
N SER A 361 16.31 10.60 -14.28
CA SER A 361 17.58 11.28 -14.66
C SER A 361 18.13 12.17 -13.54
N PRO A 362 17.33 13.05 -12.90
CA PRO A 362 17.84 13.83 -11.77
C PRO A 362 18.23 12.99 -10.55
N LEU A 363 17.52 11.90 -10.25
CA LEU A 363 17.88 11.01 -9.14
C LEU A 363 19.23 10.35 -9.35
N VAL A 364 19.48 9.84 -10.55
CA VAL A 364 20.77 9.23 -10.91
C VAL A 364 21.89 10.26 -10.86
N GLN A 365 21.66 11.50 -11.35
CA GLN A 365 22.63 12.58 -11.23
C GLN A 365 22.95 12.92 -9.77
N HIS A 366 21.96 12.91 -8.88
CA HIS A 366 22.16 13.12 -7.46
C HIS A 366 23.01 12.00 -6.83
N LEU A 367 22.72 10.75 -7.15
CA LEU A 367 23.46 9.60 -6.64
C LEU A 367 24.93 9.61 -7.09
N PHE A 368 25.19 9.92 -8.37
CA PHE A 368 26.54 9.90 -8.94
C PHE A 368 27.32 11.20 -8.71
N SER A 369 26.70 12.23 -8.13
CA SER A 369 27.39 13.47 -7.76
C SER A 369 28.51 13.20 -6.75
N GLY A 370 29.65 13.93 -6.85
CA GLY A 370 30.76 13.81 -5.91
C GLY A 370 30.36 14.04 -4.46
N GLN A 371 31.10 13.49 -3.50
CA GLN A 371 30.83 13.63 -2.06
C GLN A 371 30.76 15.10 -1.58
N ASN A 372 31.48 15.99 -2.24
CA ASN A 372 31.48 17.42 -1.90
C ASN A 372 30.27 18.20 -2.48
N GLN A 373 29.48 17.60 -3.32
CA GLN A 373 28.36 18.27 -4.00
C GLN A 373 26.99 17.98 -3.36
N LEU A 374 26.80 16.80 -2.75
CA LEU A 374 25.54 16.41 -2.10
C LEU A 374 25.80 15.68 -0.78
N PRO A 375 25.15 16.08 0.33
CA PRO A 375 25.22 15.38 1.60
C PRO A 375 24.76 13.92 1.49
N MET A 376 25.41 13.00 2.22
CA MET A 376 25.10 11.57 2.21
C MET A 376 23.62 11.29 2.53
N ARG A 377 23.01 12.05 3.46
CA ARG A 377 21.58 11.94 3.80
C ARG A 377 20.67 12.16 2.59
N LEU A 378 20.98 13.10 1.70
CA LEU A 378 20.17 13.33 0.50
C LEU A 378 20.40 12.25 -0.54
N LYS A 379 21.59 11.64 -0.61
CA LYS A 379 21.84 10.45 -1.43
C LYS A 379 21.06 9.25 -0.93
N GLU A 380 20.94 9.07 0.39
CA GLU A 380 20.12 8.02 0.98
C GLU A 380 18.63 8.17 0.61
N ILE A 381 18.08 9.39 0.70
CA ILE A 381 16.70 9.64 0.28
C ILE A 381 16.53 9.38 -1.22
N SER A 382 17.50 9.84 -2.05
CA SER A 382 17.47 9.58 -3.50
C SER A 382 17.54 8.09 -3.83
N ALA A 383 18.36 7.32 -3.12
CA ALA A 383 18.43 5.86 -3.25
C ALA A 383 17.11 5.20 -2.81
N THR A 384 16.47 5.71 -1.75
CA THR A 384 15.18 5.21 -1.28
C THR A 384 14.06 5.45 -2.31
N ILE A 385 13.98 6.66 -2.87
CA ILE A 385 13.03 6.98 -3.94
C ILE A 385 13.25 6.05 -5.14
N LEU A 386 14.52 5.86 -5.54
CA LEU A 386 14.87 4.99 -6.65
C LEU A 386 14.46 3.53 -6.38
N ALA A 387 14.68 3.03 -5.16
CA ALA A 387 14.23 1.69 -4.74
C ALA A 387 12.71 1.56 -4.81
N ASN A 388 11.96 2.56 -4.33
CA ASN A 388 10.49 2.58 -4.43
C ASN A 388 10.02 2.54 -5.89
N ILE A 389 10.66 3.32 -6.77
CA ILE A 389 10.32 3.37 -8.19
C ILE A 389 10.61 2.03 -8.88
N VAL A 390 11.77 1.45 -8.64
CA VAL A 390 12.18 0.20 -9.32
C VAL A 390 11.35 -1.01 -8.86
N THR A 391 10.78 -0.98 -7.68
CA THR A 391 9.83 -2.00 -7.23
C THR A 391 8.45 -1.87 -7.86
N SER A 392 8.13 -0.71 -8.47
CA SER A 392 6.90 -0.54 -9.24
C SER A 392 7.04 -1.21 -10.62
N ASP A 393 5.92 -1.66 -11.18
CA ASP A 393 5.86 -2.35 -12.47
C ASP A 393 6.01 -1.34 -13.64
N CYS A 394 7.23 -0.77 -13.80
CA CYS A 394 7.60 0.16 -14.87
C CYS A 394 8.60 -0.50 -15.84
N GLU A 395 8.53 -0.11 -17.11
CA GLU A 395 9.49 -0.51 -18.14
C GLU A 395 10.72 0.42 -18.10
N PHE A 396 11.84 -0.05 -17.53
CA PHE A 396 13.06 0.75 -17.35
C PHE A 396 14.07 0.64 -18.50
N ASP A 397 13.91 -0.33 -19.39
CA ASP A 397 14.82 -0.63 -20.48
C ASP A 397 14.83 0.44 -21.58
N SER A 398 13.73 1.15 -21.77
CA SER A 398 13.56 2.19 -22.79
C SER A 398 13.81 3.63 -22.30
N ILE A 399 13.92 3.86 -20.96
CA ILE A 399 14.01 5.22 -20.41
C ILE A 399 15.45 5.73 -20.38
N PRO A 400 15.78 6.84 -21.08
CA PRO A 400 17.10 7.44 -21.02
C PRO A 400 17.34 8.16 -19.69
N VAL A 401 18.39 7.82 -18.99
CA VAL A 401 18.69 8.30 -17.63
C VAL A 401 20.09 8.92 -17.52
N GLY A 402 21.04 8.36 -18.22
CA GLY A 402 22.45 8.78 -18.18
C GLY A 402 22.86 9.75 -19.31
N PRO A 403 24.12 10.19 -19.30
CA PRO A 403 24.69 10.95 -20.41
C PRO A 403 24.66 10.09 -21.70
N ASN A 404 24.50 10.74 -22.86
CA ASN A 404 24.43 10.08 -24.17
C ASN A 404 23.22 9.11 -24.36
N ASN A 405 22.07 9.42 -23.79
CA ASN A 405 20.87 8.58 -23.87
C ASN A 405 21.02 7.15 -23.31
N GLN A 406 21.95 6.95 -22.40
CA GLN A 406 22.09 5.66 -21.71
C GLN A 406 20.82 5.34 -20.91
N THR A 407 20.31 4.12 -21.09
CA THR A 407 19.15 3.63 -20.34
C THR A 407 19.56 3.23 -18.92
N PHE A 408 18.54 3.09 -18.06
CA PHE A 408 18.78 2.74 -16.66
C PHE A 408 19.48 1.38 -16.48
N VAL A 409 19.32 0.46 -17.43
CA VAL A 409 19.90 -0.90 -17.44
C VAL A 409 21.27 -0.95 -18.13
N SER A 410 21.77 0.20 -18.60
CA SER A 410 23.08 0.26 -19.28
C SER A 410 24.21 -0.13 -18.32
N GLU A 411 25.23 -0.75 -18.87
CA GLU A 411 26.41 -1.18 -18.13
C GLU A 411 27.05 -0.03 -17.33
N TYR A 412 27.07 1.17 -17.89
CA TYR A 412 27.58 2.36 -17.22
C TYR A 412 26.82 2.69 -15.92
N ILE A 413 25.48 2.67 -15.96
CA ILE A 413 24.66 2.97 -14.79
C ILE A 413 24.81 1.89 -13.73
N ILE A 414 24.74 0.62 -14.14
CA ILE A 414 24.88 -0.51 -13.20
C ILE A 414 26.28 -0.52 -12.56
N HIS A 415 27.37 -0.28 -13.31
CA HIS A 415 28.71 -0.20 -12.74
C HIS A 415 28.84 0.93 -11.70
N ASN A 416 28.23 2.09 -11.95
CA ASN A 416 28.23 3.17 -10.97
C ASN A 416 27.40 2.84 -9.71
N LEU A 417 26.26 2.14 -9.85
CA LEU A 417 25.51 1.64 -8.71
C LEU A 417 26.32 0.65 -7.88
N LEU A 418 27.00 -0.31 -8.54
CA LEU A 418 27.88 -1.29 -7.89
C LEU A 418 29.05 -0.60 -7.17
N HIS A 419 29.64 0.44 -7.79
CA HIS A 419 30.69 1.23 -7.19
C HIS A 419 30.18 1.97 -5.93
N LEU A 420 28.98 2.53 -5.95
CA LEU A 420 28.38 3.17 -4.77
C LEU A 420 28.11 2.14 -3.66
N ILE A 421 27.59 0.95 -3.99
CA ILE A 421 27.36 -0.14 -3.03
C ILE A 421 28.66 -0.49 -2.29
N SER A 422 29.82 -0.44 -2.95
CA SER A 422 31.10 -0.78 -2.33
C SER A 422 31.76 0.38 -1.55
N ASN A 423 31.27 1.62 -1.70
CA ASN A 423 31.97 2.81 -1.21
C ASN A 423 31.12 3.79 -0.39
N THR A 424 29.90 3.42 -0.03
CA THR A 424 29.02 4.25 0.81
C THR A 424 28.84 3.64 2.21
N GLY A 425 27.72 3.68 2.80
CA GLY A 425 27.45 3.06 4.10
C GLY A 425 26.19 2.22 4.06
N PRO A 426 25.93 1.40 5.08
CA PRO A 426 24.87 0.39 5.09
C PRO A 426 23.49 0.91 4.70
N ALA A 427 23.18 2.16 5.03
CA ALA A 427 21.89 2.79 4.72
C ALA A 427 21.68 2.95 3.21
N ILE A 428 22.71 3.42 2.48
CA ILE A 428 22.64 3.58 1.02
C ILE A 428 22.86 2.25 0.32
N GLU A 429 23.80 1.44 0.78
CA GLU A 429 24.11 0.11 0.23
C GLU A 429 22.84 -0.75 0.19
N GLY A 430 22.08 -0.81 1.30
CA GLY A 430 20.83 -1.57 1.35
C GLY A 430 19.78 -1.10 0.35
N LYS A 431 19.65 0.23 0.15
CA LYS A 431 18.71 0.78 -0.83
C LYS A 431 19.14 0.51 -2.27
N LEU A 432 20.42 0.61 -2.56
CA LEU A 432 20.95 0.31 -3.89
C LEU A 432 20.89 -1.19 -4.21
N LEU A 433 21.07 -2.07 -3.22
CA LEU A 433 20.81 -3.49 -3.39
C LEU A 433 19.32 -3.76 -3.68
N GLN A 434 18.39 -3.06 -3.01
CA GLN A 434 16.96 -3.15 -3.33
C GLN A 434 16.67 -2.68 -4.78
N VAL A 435 17.37 -1.66 -5.27
CA VAL A 435 17.28 -1.25 -6.69
C VAL A 435 17.72 -2.39 -7.60
N LEU A 436 18.85 -3.04 -7.33
CA LEU A 436 19.33 -4.17 -8.13
C LEU A 436 18.38 -5.37 -8.02
N VAL A 437 17.78 -5.65 -6.84
CA VAL A 437 16.75 -6.68 -6.68
C VAL A 437 15.55 -6.39 -7.58
N GLY A 438 15.04 -5.15 -7.59
CA GLY A 438 13.93 -4.79 -8.47
C GLY A 438 14.27 -4.96 -9.96
N LEU A 439 15.45 -4.50 -10.39
CA LEU A 439 15.92 -4.68 -11.77
C LEU A 439 16.14 -6.15 -12.16
N THR A 440 16.52 -7.01 -11.23
CA THR A 440 16.72 -8.45 -11.51
C THR A 440 15.42 -9.26 -11.39
N SER A 441 14.34 -8.69 -10.89
CA SER A 441 13.04 -9.35 -10.81
C SER A 441 12.28 -9.36 -12.15
N SER A 442 12.65 -8.47 -13.08
CA SER A 442 12.06 -8.41 -14.42
C SER A 442 12.96 -9.13 -15.45
N PRO A 443 12.44 -10.06 -16.28
CA PRO A 443 13.21 -10.72 -17.32
C PRO A 443 13.83 -9.76 -18.34
N ALA A 444 13.17 -8.64 -18.63
CA ALA A 444 13.63 -7.63 -19.59
C ALA A 444 14.92 -6.93 -19.14
N THR A 445 15.07 -6.68 -17.84
CA THR A 445 16.23 -5.96 -17.28
C THR A 445 17.29 -6.91 -16.71
N LEU A 446 16.95 -8.15 -16.37
CA LEU A 446 17.83 -9.13 -15.76
C LEU A 446 19.11 -9.37 -16.59
N THR A 447 18.97 -9.56 -17.90
CA THR A 447 20.11 -9.87 -18.79
C THR A 447 21.17 -8.76 -18.79
N GLY A 448 20.74 -7.49 -18.80
CA GLY A 448 21.63 -6.33 -18.73
C GLY A 448 22.37 -6.25 -17.39
N VAL A 449 21.67 -6.47 -16.28
CA VAL A 449 22.26 -6.47 -14.94
C VAL A 449 23.25 -7.61 -14.77
N VAL A 450 22.90 -8.82 -15.19
CA VAL A 450 23.81 -10.00 -15.18
C VAL A 450 25.08 -9.72 -15.97
N SER A 451 24.97 -9.17 -17.19
CA SER A 451 26.11 -8.81 -18.01
C SER A 451 27.04 -7.80 -17.32
N ALA A 452 26.47 -6.76 -16.72
CA ALA A 452 27.22 -5.74 -16.00
C ALA A 452 27.91 -6.27 -14.73
N ILE A 453 27.25 -7.16 -13.98
CA ILE A 453 27.85 -7.80 -12.80
C ILE A 453 29.00 -8.73 -13.21
N LYS A 454 28.84 -9.49 -14.31
CA LYS A 454 29.90 -10.34 -14.85
C LYS A 454 31.12 -9.53 -15.31
N SER A 455 30.91 -8.48 -16.08
CA SER A 455 32.00 -7.62 -16.59
C SER A 455 32.75 -6.86 -15.49
N SER A 456 32.05 -6.48 -14.41
CA SER A 456 32.65 -5.79 -13.26
C SER A 456 33.36 -6.72 -12.26
N GLY A 457 33.06 -8.01 -12.27
CA GLY A 457 33.52 -8.95 -11.24
C GLY A 457 32.97 -8.68 -9.83
N ALA A 458 31.87 -7.94 -9.72
CA ALA A 458 31.30 -7.47 -8.45
C ALA A 458 30.73 -8.58 -7.58
N ILE A 459 30.55 -9.81 -8.11
CA ILE A 459 29.90 -10.92 -7.40
C ILE A 459 30.58 -11.21 -6.05
N ASN A 460 31.91 -11.14 -5.96
CA ASN A 460 32.65 -11.37 -4.72
C ASN A 460 32.35 -10.34 -3.63
N GLY A 461 32.12 -9.08 -4.03
CA GLY A 461 31.72 -8.00 -3.12
C GLY A 461 30.27 -8.16 -2.67
N LEU A 462 29.38 -8.56 -3.59
CA LEU A 462 27.96 -8.76 -3.28
C LEU A 462 27.72 -9.92 -2.30
N VAL A 463 28.49 -11.00 -2.44
CA VAL A 463 28.43 -12.16 -1.54
C VAL A 463 28.81 -11.80 -0.09
N GLN A 464 29.66 -10.80 0.14
CA GLN A 464 30.05 -10.39 1.50
C GLN A 464 28.90 -9.83 2.33
N PHE A 465 27.86 -9.24 1.70
CA PHE A 465 26.70 -8.72 2.39
C PHE A 465 25.79 -9.81 2.99
N VAL A 466 26.01 -11.08 2.67
CA VAL A 466 25.28 -12.23 3.27
C VAL A 466 25.49 -12.29 4.79
N GLU A 467 26.63 -11.83 5.29
CA GLU A 467 26.94 -11.76 6.72
C GLU A 467 26.73 -10.37 7.33
N ALA A 468 26.08 -9.45 6.61
CA ALA A 468 25.83 -8.10 7.11
C ALA A 468 25.00 -8.15 8.43
N PRO A 469 25.39 -7.37 9.45
CA PRO A 469 24.68 -7.37 10.73
C PRO A 469 23.29 -6.73 10.63
N GLN A 470 23.08 -5.83 9.67
CA GLN A 470 21.78 -5.20 9.39
C GLN A 470 20.91 -6.17 8.59
N GLN A 471 19.76 -6.54 9.15
CA GLN A 471 18.85 -7.50 8.53
C GLN A 471 18.35 -7.06 7.15
N ASP A 472 17.99 -5.78 6.98
CA ASP A 472 17.51 -5.26 5.70
C ASP A 472 18.57 -5.35 4.59
N LEU A 473 19.82 -5.03 4.92
CA LEU A 473 20.94 -5.13 3.99
C LEU A 473 21.23 -6.58 3.62
N ARG A 474 21.24 -7.47 4.59
CA ARG A 474 21.45 -8.91 4.39
C ARG A 474 20.32 -9.52 3.55
N LEU A 475 19.06 -9.20 3.86
CA LEU A 475 17.90 -9.66 3.08
C LEU A 475 17.98 -9.19 1.62
N ALA A 476 18.30 -7.90 1.39
CA ALA A 476 18.42 -7.36 0.04
C ALA A 476 19.54 -8.06 -0.75
N SER A 477 20.68 -8.33 -0.12
CA SER A 477 21.78 -9.09 -0.73
C SER A 477 21.37 -10.53 -1.10
N ILE A 478 20.78 -11.25 -0.14
CA ILE A 478 20.33 -12.65 -0.36
C ILE A 478 19.30 -12.71 -1.49
N LYS A 479 18.33 -11.79 -1.55
CA LYS A 479 17.35 -11.72 -2.64
C LYS A 479 18.01 -11.42 -4.00
N LEU A 480 18.97 -10.51 -4.03
CA LEU A 480 19.72 -10.23 -5.25
C LEU A 480 20.46 -11.48 -5.74
N LEU A 481 21.18 -12.14 -4.85
CA LEU A 481 21.93 -13.36 -5.19
C LEU A 481 20.99 -14.48 -5.65
N GLN A 482 19.81 -14.61 -5.06
CA GLN A 482 18.77 -15.55 -5.49
C GLN A 482 18.29 -15.24 -6.92
N ASN A 483 18.05 -13.98 -7.24
CA ASN A 483 17.65 -13.61 -8.61
C ASN A 483 18.76 -13.86 -9.64
N LEU A 484 20.02 -13.78 -9.22
CA LEU A 484 21.18 -14.01 -10.09
C LEU A 484 21.55 -15.49 -10.22
N SER A 485 21.21 -16.35 -9.23
CA SER A 485 21.64 -17.74 -9.16
C SER A 485 21.31 -18.57 -10.41
N PRO A 486 20.16 -18.42 -11.10
CA PRO A 486 19.88 -19.19 -12.32
C PRO A 486 20.80 -18.86 -13.50
N ASN A 487 21.35 -17.63 -13.55
CA ASN A 487 22.18 -17.12 -14.66
C ASN A 487 23.68 -17.06 -14.35
N MET A 488 24.03 -17.13 -13.07
CA MET A 488 25.41 -16.97 -12.56
C MET A 488 25.79 -18.07 -11.57
N GLY A 489 25.18 -19.23 -11.64
CA GLY A 489 25.36 -20.29 -10.64
C GLY A 489 26.82 -20.72 -10.46
N GLN A 490 27.59 -20.87 -11.54
CA GLN A 490 29.02 -21.25 -11.47
C GLN A 490 29.88 -20.18 -10.79
N GLU A 491 29.70 -18.92 -11.19
CA GLU A 491 30.44 -17.79 -10.61
C GLU A 491 30.08 -17.62 -9.12
N LEU A 492 28.78 -17.74 -8.80
CA LEU A 492 28.28 -17.63 -7.42
C LEU A 492 28.80 -18.78 -6.54
N ALA A 493 28.76 -20.03 -7.03
CA ALA A 493 29.31 -21.18 -6.33
C ALA A 493 30.80 -21.01 -6.04
N SER A 494 31.57 -20.53 -7.03
CA SER A 494 32.99 -20.28 -6.90
C SER A 494 33.26 -19.16 -5.89
N SER A 495 32.47 -18.09 -5.87
CA SER A 495 32.59 -16.98 -4.91
C SER A 495 32.25 -17.42 -3.49
N LEU A 496 31.18 -18.17 -3.30
CA LEU A 496 30.77 -18.68 -1.97
C LEU A 496 31.81 -19.63 -1.39
N ARG A 497 32.42 -20.48 -2.20
CA ARG A 497 33.51 -21.37 -1.74
C ARG A 497 34.80 -20.62 -1.47
N GLY A 498 35.09 -19.59 -2.27
CA GLY A 498 36.33 -18.81 -2.16
C GLY A 498 36.34 -17.81 -1.02
N THR A 499 35.20 -17.44 -0.50
CA THR A 499 35.05 -16.45 0.58
C THR A 499 34.74 -17.14 1.91
N ALA A 500 35.68 -17.09 2.83
CA ALA A 500 35.51 -17.73 4.13
C ALA A 500 34.30 -17.17 4.91
N GLY A 501 33.49 -18.07 5.47
CA GLY A 501 32.35 -17.71 6.32
C GLY A 501 31.01 -17.56 5.61
N GLN A 502 31.00 -17.26 4.30
CA GLN A 502 29.74 -16.92 3.58
C GLN A 502 28.78 -18.11 3.47
N LEU A 503 29.31 -19.32 3.22
CA LEU A 503 28.49 -20.53 3.19
C LEU A 503 27.91 -20.84 4.57
N SER A 504 28.72 -20.77 5.61
CA SER A 504 28.27 -20.91 7.01
C SER A 504 27.27 -19.83 7.41
N GLY A 505 27.41 -18.60 6.88
CA GLY A 505 26.46 -17.50 7.06
C GLY A 505 25.09 -17.84 6.48
N LEU A 506 25.02 -18.34 5.25
CA LEU A 506 23.78 -18.81 4.63
C LEU A 506 23.13 -19.96 5.42
N ILE A 507 23.94 -20.95 5.84
CA ILE A 507 23.43 -22.07 6.65
C ILE A 507 22.85 -21.59 8.00
N LYS A 508 23.48 -20.62 8.65
CA LYS A 508 22.97 -20.00 9.87
C LYS A 508 21.63 -19.32 9.63
N VAL A 509 21.51 -18.51 8.55
CA VAL A 509 20.26 -17.84 8.19
C VAL A 509 19.15 -18.88 7.98
N ILE A 510 19.42 -19.97 7.25
CA ILE A 510 18.47 -21.06 7.03
C ILE A 510 18.03 -21.71 8.34
N ALA A 511 18.93 -21.82 9.32
CA ALA A 511 18.68 -22.47 10.59
C ALA A 511 18.05 -21.57 11.67
N GLU A 512 18.05 -20.24 11.51
CA GLU A 512 17.92 -19.26 12.59
C GLU A 512 16.55 -19.24 13.28
N ASN A 513 15.44 -19.46 12.59
CA ASN A 513 14.09 -19.33 13.15
C ASN A 513 13.22 -20.57 12.92
N ILE A 514 12.26 -20.80 13.82
CA ILE A 514 11.24 -21.84 13.65
C ILE A 514 10.22 -21.45 12.58
N ALA A 515 9.91 -20.15 12.46
CA ALA A 515 8.99 -19.62 11.46
C ALA A 515 9.72 -19.41 10.12
N SER A 516 9.18 -19.95 9.01
CA SER A 516 9.73 -19.73 7.68
C SER A 516 9.65 -18.26 7.29
N THR A 517 10.79 -17.59 7.17
CA THR A 517 10.93 -16.19 6.77
C THR A 517 11.27 -16.06 5.29
N GLU A 518 11.10 -14.85 4.74
CA GLU A 518 11.52 -14.53 3.37
C GLU A 518 13.02 -14.73 3.19
N GLU A 519 13.79 -14.31 4.16
CA GLU A 519 15.25 -14.43 4.16
C GLU A 519 15.71 -15.89 4.12
N GLN A 520 15.09 -16.76 4.90
CA GLN A 520 15.38 -18.20 4.91
C GLN A 520 15.01 -18.86 3.57
N ALA A 521 13.85 -18.53 3.02
CA ALA A 521 13.42 -19.06 1.74
C ALA A 521 14.36 -18.63 0.59
N ALA A 522 14.79 -17.36 0.61
CA ALA A 522 15.74 -16.85 -0.36
C ALA A 522 17.14 -17.49 -0.21
N ALA A 523 17.63 -17.61 1.02
CA ALA A 523 18.95 -18.21 1.29
C ALA A 523 19.04 -19.69 0.86
N VAL A 524 18.02 -20.48 1.16
CA VAL A 524 17.98 -21.88 0.71
C VAL A 524 17.76 -21.99 -0.80
N GLY A 525 16.99 -21.04 -1.39
CA GLY A 525 16.80 -20.95 -2.83
C GLY A 525 18.11 -20.77 -3.59
N ILE A 526 18.99 -19.87 -3.11
CA ILE A 526 20.34 -19.72 -3.68
C ILE A 526 21.05 -21.07 -3.75
N LEU A 527 21.15 -21.76 -2.62
CA LEU A 527 21.88 -23.04 -2.56
C LEU A 527 21.26 -24.14 -3.42
N ALA A 528 19.94 -24.11 -3.60
CA ALA A 528 19.22 -25.05 -4.46
C ALA A 528 19.47 -24.80 -5.95
N ASP A 529 19.63 -23.54 -6.36
CA ASP A 529 19.82 -23.16 -7.75
C ASP A 529 21.30 -23.24 -8.21
N LEU A 530 22.24 -23.45 -7.28
CA LEU A 530 23.65 -23.64 -7.65
C LEU A 530 23.85 -24.97 -8.40
N PRO A 531 24.88 -25.09 -9.26
CA PRO A 531 25.11 -26.30 -10.06
C PRO A 531 25.20 -27.56 -9.20
N GLU A 532 24.39 -28.56 -9.50
CA GLU A 532 24.33 -29.82 -8.74
C GLU A 532 25.63 -30.65 -8.87
N GLU A 533 26.34 -30.47 -9.98
CA GLU A 533 27.60 -31.12 -10.31
C GLU A 533 28.78 -30.57 -9.48
N ASP A 534 28.60 -29.49 -8.71
CA ASP A 534 29.66 -28.93 -7.86
C ASP A 534 29.85 -29.78 -6.60
N ILE A 535 30.69 -30.86 -6.79
CA ILE A 535 31.05 -31.79 -5.71
C ILE A 535 31.74 -31.04 -4.55
N GLY A 536 32.55 -30.02 -4.87
CA GLY A 536 33.25 -29.25 -3.83
C GLY A 536 32.31 -28.52 -2.89
N LEU A 537 31.28 -27.88 -3.44
CA LEU A 537 30.22 -27.19 -2.65
C LEU A 537 29.42 -28.20 -1.82
N THR A 538 29.02 -29.33 -2.43
CA THR A 538 28.25 -30.38 -1.73
C THR A 538 29.04 -30.97 -0.57
N ARG A 539 30.37 -31.18 -0.74
CA ARG A 539 31.24 -31.63 0.35
C ARG A 539 31.35 -30.59 1.50
N GLN A 540 31.45 -29.30 1.17
CA GLN A 540 31.46 -28.28 2.21
C GLN A 540 30.13 -28.23 3.00
N LEU A 541 28.99 -28.34 2.30
CA LEU A 541 27.67 -28.43 2.95
C LEU A 541 27.58 -29.65 3.87
N LEU A 542 28.18 -30.79 3.47
CA LEU A 542 28.21 -32.00 4.26
C LEU A 542 29.08 -31.81 5.53
N ASP A 543 30.26 -31.21 5.37
CA ASP A 543 31.19 -30.99 6.49
C ASP A 543 30.64 -29.94 7.50
N GLU A 544 29.78 -29.01 7.06
CA GLU A 544 29.10 -28.00 7.92
C GLU A 544 27.83 -28.55 8.58
N GLY A 545 27.44 -29.81 8.34
CA GLY A 545 26.22 -30.39 8.91
C GLY A 545 24.90 -29.80 8.37
N ALA A 546 24.94 -29.20 7.16
CA ALA A 546 23.78 -28.56 6.59
C ALA A 546 22.66 -29.55 6.28
N PHE A 547 22.98 -30.76 5.83
CA PHE A 547 21.98 -31.75 5.43
C PHE A 547 21.17 -32.28 6.60
N GLU A 548 21.78 -32.56 7.76
CA GLU A 548 21.07 -32.97 8.98
C GLU A 548 20.10 -31.92 9.46
N MET A 549 20.53 -30.66 9.43
CA MET A 549 19.66 -29.52 9.77
C MET A 549 18.47 -29.46 8.79
N MET A 550 18.71 -29.59 7.50
CA MET A 550 17.65 -29.52 6.47
C MET A 550 16.65 -30.66 6.61
N ILE A 551 17.12 -31.89 6.83
CA ILE A 551 16.26 -33.06 7.10
C ILE A 551 15.36 -32.79 8.32
N SER A 552 15.94 -32.26 9.40
CA SER A 552 15.18 -31.90 10.60
C SER A 552 14.09 -30.88 10.28
N ARG A 553 14.40 -29.82 9.51
CA ARG A 553 13.45 -28.78 9.11
C ARG A 553 12.34 -29.31 8.21
N ILE A 554 12.67 -30.14 7.21
CA ILE A 554 11.68 -30.79 6.33
C ILE A 554 10.68 -31.61 7.17
N ARG A 555 11.19 -32.40 8.13
CA ARG A 555 10.33 -33.20 9.01
C ARG A 555 9.43 -32.35 9.89
N MET A 556 9.92 -31.24 10.45
CA MET A 556 9.12 -30.29 11.24
C MET A 556 8.00 -29.65 10.39
N ILE A 557 8.32 -29.17 9.19
CA ILE A 557 7.32 -28.59 8.27
C ILE A 557 6.22 -29.61 7.94
N ARG A 558 6.58 -30.87 7.71
CA ARG A 558 5.62 -31.95 7.44
C ARG A 558 4.74 -32.28 8.65
N GLN A 559 5.23 -32.14 9.85
CA GLN A 559 4.45 -32.32 11.09
C GLN A 559 3.48 -31.16 11.34
N GLY A 560 3.54 -30.11 10.55
CA GLY A 560 2.57 -29.02 10.56
C GLY A 560 3.00 -27.75 11.29
N GLU A 561 4.27 -27.56 11.57
CA GLU A 561 4.85 -26.31 12.08
C GLU A 561 5.71 -25.62 10.99
N PRO A 562 5.56 -24.34 10.74
CA PRO A 562 4.47 -23.37 10.96
C PRO A 562 3.55 -23.21 9.73
N ARG A 563 2.28 -23.47 9.87
CA ARG A 563 1.27 -23.49 8.78
C ARG A 563 0.87 -22.12 8.18
N ARG A 564 1.40 -20.98 8.63
CA ARG A 564 0.84 -19.65 8.35
C ARG A 564 1.73 -18.69 7.57
N SER A 565 2.93 -19.07 7.17
CA SER A 565 3.80 -18.20 6.39
C SER A 565 3.66 -18.47 4.90
N ARG A 566 3.53 -17.41 4.09
CA ARG A 566 3.57 -17.48 2.62
C ARG A 566 4.93 -18.04 2.09
N PHE A 567 5.94 -18.07 2.92
CA PHE A 567 7.29 -18.52 2.57
C PHE A 567 7.54 -20.01 2.87
N VAL A 568 6.59 -20.72 3.47
CA VAL A 568 6.75 -22.16 3.79
C VAL A 568 7.00 -23.01 2.53
N THR A 569 6.21 -22.79 1.47
CA THR A 569 6.35 -23.50 0.20
C THR A 569 7.71 -23.26 -0.44
N PRO A 570 8.15 -22.03 -0.76
CA PRO A 570 9.47 -21.82 -1.36
C PRO A 570 10.62 -22.24 -0.44
N TYR A 571 10.45 -22.16 0.87
CA TYR A 571 11.44 -22.66 1.82
C TYR A 571 11.55 -24.19 1.76
N LEU A 572 10.44 -24.91 1.74
CA LEU A 572 10.43 -26.38 1.59
C LEU A 572 11.02 -26.83 0.24
N GLU A 573 10.64 -26.16 -0.84
CA GLU A 573 11.19 -26.41 -2.18
C GLU A 573 12.71 -26.26 -2.21
N GLY A 574 13.21 -25.18 -1.62
CA GLY A 574 14.64 -24.96 -1.50
C GLY A 574 15.35 -26.02 -0.63
N LEU A 575 14.80 -26.36 0.55
CA LEU A 575 15.35 -27.39 1.41
C LEU A 575 15.45 -28.74 0.71
N VAL A 576 14.41 -29.15 -0.01
CA VAL A 576 14.40 -30.41 -0.77
C VAL A 576 15.38 -30.34 -1.95
N GLY A 577 15.47 -29.19 -2.63
CA GLY A 577 16.45 -28.97 -3.69
C GLY A 577 17.90 -29.07 -3.22
N VAL A 578 18.23 -28.47 -2.08
CA VAL A 578 19.58 -28.60 -1.52
C VAL A 578 19.82 -30.05 -1.04
N LEU A 579 18.82 -30.68 -0.38
CA LEU A 579 18.95 -32.06 0.08
C LEU A 579 19.18 -33.03 -1.07
N SER A 580 18.57 -32.84 -2.25
CA SER A 580 18.77 -33.69 -3.41
C SER A 580 20.23 -33.71 -3.91
N ARG A 581 21.01 -32.63 -3.67
CA ARG A 581 22.40 -32.50 -4.06
C ARG A 581 23.28 -33.62 -3.47
N ILE A 582 22.94 -34.13 -2.27
CA ILE A 582 23.71 -35.23 -1.65
C ILE A 582 23.66 -36.49 -2.48
N THR A 583 22.60 -36.72 -3.27
CA THR A 583 22.41 -37.90 -4.07
C THR A 583 23.34 -37.96 -5.30
N PHE A 584 23.83 -36.79 -5.78
CA PHE A 584 24.80 -36.74 -6.90
C PHE A 584 26.22 -37.14 -6.50
N VAL A 585 26.56 -37.05 -5.23
CA VAL A 585 27.93 -37.37 -4.75
C VAL A 585 28.08 -38.76 -4.17
N LEU A 586 27.02 -39.56 -4.10
CA LEU A 586 27.01 -40.91 -3.51
C LEU A 586 28.12 -41.80 -3.99
N PRO A 587 28.45 -41.89 -5.31
CA PRO A 587 29.50 -42.79 -5.81
C PRO A 587 30.90 -42.41 -5.30
N ASN A 588 31.10 -41.14 -4.92
CA ASN A 588 32.43 -40.59 -4.61
C ASN A 588 32.61 -40.20 -3.14
N GLU A 589 31.54 -40.28 -2.33
CA GLU A 589 31.55 -39.75 -0.96
C GLU A 589 30.86 -40.68 0.06
N PRO A 590 31.63 -41.55 0.75
CA PRO A 590 31.07 -42.53 1.70
C PRO A 590 30.29 -41.89 2.84
N LYS A 591 30.65 -40.67 3.26
CA LYS A 591 29.90 -39.91 4.29
C LYS A 591 28.46 -39.61 3.83
N ALA A 592 28.27 -39.28 2.55
CA ALA A 592 26.95 -39.05 1.98
C ALA A 592 26.10 -40.33 2.03
N VAL A 593 26.66 -41.47 1.70
CA VAL A 593 25.99 -42.79 1.78
C VAL A 593 25.56 -43.09 3.21
N SER A 594 26.44 -42.85 4.21
CA SER A 594 26.11 -43.08 5.62
C SER A 594 24.97 -42.18 6.06
N LEU A 595 25.00 -40.88 5.71
CA LEU A 595 23.94 -39.90 6.06
C LEU A 595 22.60 -40.30 5.43
N CYS A 596 22.58 -40.70 4.15
CA CYS A 596 21.35 -41.15 3.49
C CYS A 596 20.75 -42.37 4.18
N ARG A 597 21.59 -43.31 4.69
CA ARG A 597 21.15 -44.49 5.46
C ARG A 597 20.64 -44.12 6.85
N ASP A 598 21.40 -43.31 7.59
CA ASP A 598 21.08 -42.95 8.96
C ASP A 598 19.74 -42.21 9.06
N HIS A 599 19.44 -41.41 8.06
CA HIS A 599 18.22 -40.61 8.02
C HIS A 599 17.10 -41.17 7.13
N ASP A 600 17.29 -42.36 6.51
CA ASP A 600 16.34 -42.97 5.57
C ASP A 600 15.83 -41.96 4.52
N LEU A 601 16.75 -41.45 3.69
CA LEU A 601 16.39 -40.46 2.69
C LEU A 601 15.50 -41.04 1.59
N THR A 602 15.63 -42.34 1.28
CA THR A 602 14.70 -42.99 0.34
C THR A 602 13.27 -42.93 0.84
N GLY A 603 13.05 -43.21 2.12
CA GLY A 603 11.75 -43.05 2.78
C GLY A 603 11.26 -41.60 2.79
N LEU A 604 12.14 -40.64 3.14
CA LEU A 604 11.80 -39.21 3.17
C LEU A 604 11.36 -38.69 1.80
N PHE A 605 12.15 -38.93 0.73
CA PHE A 605 11.78 -38.50 -0.62
C PHE A 605 10.52 -39.22 -1.13
N THR A 606 10.35 -40.52 -0.80
CA THR A 606 9.11 -41.24 -1.11
C THR A 606 7.89 -40.61 -0.45
N GLU A 607 8.01 -40.14 0.79
CA GLU A 607 6.92 -39.44 1.47
C GLU A 607 6.64 -38.06 0.86
N LEU A 608 7.67 -37.37 0.34
CA LEU A 608 7.54 -36.06 -0.31
C LEU A 608 6.80 -36.12 -1.67
N LEU A 609 6.80 -37.27 -2.35
CA LEU A 609 6.01 -37.47 -3.57
C LEU A 609 4.50 -37.30 -3.35
N GLN A 610 4.02 -37.43 -2.11
CA GLN A 610 2.59 -37.29 -1.80
C GLN A 610 2.16 -35.83 -1.53
N GLN A 611 3.04 -34.87 -1.62
CA GLN A 611 2.73 -33.47 -1.36
C GLN A 611 1.97 -32.84 -2.55
N SER A 612 0.66 -33.04 -2.60
CA SER A 612 -0.20 -32.52 -3.68
C SER A 612 -0.08 -31.00 -3.79
N GLY A 613 0.10 -30.48 -5.00
CA GLY A 613 0.23 -29.07 -5.29
C GLY A 613 1.63 -28.48 -5.03
N LEU A 614 2.63 -29.33 -4.79
CA LEU A 614 4.05 -28.94 -4.68
C LEU A 614 4.87 -29.66 -5.77
N ASP A 615 4.58 -29.32 -7.02
CA ASP A 615 5.12 -29.97 -8.21
C ASP A 615 6.67 -30.00 -8.22
N LYS A 616 7.30 -28.89 -7.80
CA LYS A 616 8.75 -28.80 -7.67
C LYS A 616 9.31 -29.77 -6.63
N VAL A 617 8.63 -29.93 -5.48
CA VAL A 617 9.03 -30.90 -4.44
C VAL A 617 8.89 -32.32 -4.95
N GLN A 618 7.80 -32.67 -5.65
CA GLN A 618 7.58 -33.98 -6.24
C GLN A 618 8.63 -34.29 -7.29
N MET A 619 8.90 -33.37 -8.22
CA MET A 619 9.90 -33.49 -9.27
C MET A 619 11.29 -33.76 -8.67
N VAL A 620 11.77 -32.90 -7.77
CA VAL A 620 13.10 -33.04 -7.16
C VAL A 620 13.20 -34.30 -6.35
N SER A 621 12.14 -34.70 -5.64
CA SER A 621 12.13 -35.97 -4.87
C SER A 621 12.22 -37.19 -5.78
N ALA A 622 11.56 -37.16 -6.95
CA ALA A 622 11.65 -38.24 -7.93
C ALA A 622 13.07 -38.36 -8.54
N TYR A 623 13.73 -37.24 -8.89
CA TYR A 623 15.14 -37.25 -9.33
C TYR A 623 16.08 -37.73 -8.22
N ALA A 624 15.86 -37.33 -6.99
CA ALA A 624 16.64 -37.83 -5.85
C ALA A 624 16.49 -39.36 -5.69
N LEU A 625 15.27 -39.88 -5.87
CA LEU A 625 15.03 -41.33 -5.87
C LEU A 625 15.67 -42.04 -7.08
N GLU A 626 15.73 -41.42 -8.26
CA GLU A 626 16.49 -41.91 -9.41
C GLU A 626 17.96 -42.12 -9.01
N ASN A 627 18.64 -41.07 -8.51
CA ASN A 627 20.04 -41.13 -8.12
C ASN A 627 20.30 -42.16 -7.02
N LEU A 628 19.46 -42.24 -6.00
CA LEU A 628 19.54 -43.24 -4.94
C LEU A 628 19.40 -44.68 -5.49
N SER A 629 18.41 -44.89 -6.37
CA SER A 629 18.13 -46.18 -6.98
C SER A 629 19.27 -46.63 -7.91
N GLN A 630 19.87 -45.70 -8.66
CA GLN A 630 21.03 -46.00 -9.49
C GLN A 630 22.20 -46.54 -8.68
N GLU A 631 22.42 -46.04 -7.47
CA GLU A 631 23.47 -46.48 -6.56
C GLU A 631 23.11 -47.81 -5.88
N SER A 632 21.85 -48.22 -5.86
CA SER A 632 21.38 -49.43 -5.21
C SER A 632 22.09 -50.68 -5.73
N LYS A 633 22.38 -50.75 -7.03
CA LYS A 633 23.12 -51.88 -7.64
C LYS A 633 24.55 -52.05 -7.09
N ASN A 634 25.21 -50.93 -6.76
CA ASN A 634 26.57 -50.90 -6.24
C ASN A 634 26.60 -51.26 -4.73
N LEU A 635 25.56 -50.93 -4.02
CA LEU A 635 25.43 -51.15 -2.57
C LEU A 635 24.83 -52.50 -2.21
N THR A 636 24.21 -53.20 -3.17
CA THR A 636 23.62 -54.51 -2.95
C THR A 636 24.70 -55.58 -2.80
N LYS A 637 24.68 -56.33 -1.69
CA LYS A 637 25.57 -57.45 -1.47
C LYS A 637 25.01 -58.68 -2.19
N LEU A 638 25.77 -59.15 -3.14
CA LEU A 638 25.47 -60.43 -3.78
C LEU A 638 25.70 -61.58 -2.75
N PRO A 639 24.91 -62.64 -2.75
CA PRO A 639 25.10 -63.77 -1.91
C PRO A 639 26.48 -64.41 -2.18
N GLU A 640 27.24 -64.62 -1.16
CA GLU A 640 28.48 -65.41 -1.27
C GLU A 640 28.11 -66.80 -1.74
N ILE A 641 28.53 -67.18 -2.95
CA ILE A 641 28.40 -68.55 -3.42
C ILE A 641 29.41 -69.37 -2.61
N PRO A 642 28.95 -70.26 -1.72
CA PRO A 642 29.87 -71.06 -1.03
C PRO A 642 30.73 -71.84 -2.03
N GLU A 643 32.05 -71.72 -1.96
CA GLU A 643 32.95 -72.53 -2.79
C GLU A 643 32.56 -74.00 -2.62
N PRO A 644 32.40 -74.72 -3.73
CA PRO A 644 32.05 -76.12 -3.64
C PRO A 644 33.09 -76.82 -2.79
N GLY A 645 32.73 -77.18 -1.56
CA GLY A 645 33.62 -77.92 -0.66
C GLY A 645 34.08 -79.18 -1.36
N PHE A 646 35.33 -79.59 -1.19
CA PHE A 646 36.04 -80.69 -1.85
C PHE A 646 35.24 -81.99 -1.93
N CYS A 647 34.13 -82.16 -1.26
CA CYS A 647 33.23 -83.32 -1.38
C CYS A 647 32.14 -83.21 -2.45
N GLY A 648 31.89 -82.09 -3.06
CA GLY A 648 30.81 -81.89 -4.05
C GLY A 648 31.15 -82.41 -5.45
N SER A 649 32.43 -82.68 -5.77
CA SER A 649 32.85 -83.16 -7.07
C SER A 649 32.71 -84.71 -7.31
N ILE A 650 32.26 -85.47 -6.27
CA ILE A 650 32.14 -86.93 -6.40
C ILE A 650 30.69 -87.41 -6.61
N PHE A 651 29.68 -86.58 -6.31
CA PHE A 651 28.26 -86.88 -6.52
C PHE A 651 27.46 -85.70 -7.10
N PRO A 652 27.40 -85.54 -8.41
CA PRO A 652 26.68 -84.39 -9.01
C PRO A 652 25.13 -84.47 -8.92
N CYS A 653 24.59 -85.59 -8.42
CA CYS A 653 23.14 -85.79 -8.36
C CYS A 653 22.40 -85.33 -7.11
N PHE A 654 23.07 -84.71 -6.11
CA PHE A 654 22.44 -84.27 -4.90
C PHE A 654 22.74 -82.77 -4.48
N SER A 655 23.26 -81.98 -5.43
CA SER A 655 23.29 -80.55 -5.19
C SER A 655 21.93 -79.92 -5.49
N THR A 656 21.00 -80.03 -4.58
CA THR A 656 19.89 -79.03 -4.57
C THR A 656 20.56 -77.71 -4.36
N GLN A 657 20.58 -76.88 -5.42
CA GLN A 657 20.88 -75.45 -5.25
C GLN A 657 20.03 -74.95 -4.12
N PRO A 658 20.55 -74.26 -3.09
CA PRO A 658 19.74 -73.70 -2.06
C PRO A 658 18.83 -72.67 -2.76
N VAL A 659 17.54 -72.90 -2.67
CA VAL A 659 16.54 -71.91 -3.11
C VAL A 659 16.77 -70.69 -2.23
N MET A 660 17.46 -69.69 -2.75
CA MET A 660 17.72 -68.44 -2.11
C MET A 660 16.40 -67.63 -2.05
N THR A 661 15.55 -67.97 -1.08
CA THR A 661 14.33 -67.22 -0.79
C THR A 661 14.69 -65.96 -0.12
N GLY A 662 14.25 -64.80 -0.62
CA GLY A 662 14.42 -63.43 -0.02
C GLY A 662 15.43 -62.52 -0.72
N LEU A 663 15.94 -62.90 -1.92
CA LEU A 663 16.78 -62.01 -2.72
C LEU A 663 15.91 -61.03 -3.53
N CYS A 664 16.40 -59.80 -3.67
CA CYS A 664 15.77 -58.79 -4.52
C CYS A 664 15.66 -59.30 -5.97
N ARG A 665 14.47 -59.21 -6.54
CA ARG A 665 14.21 -59.68 -7.92
C ARG A 665 14.96 -58.86 -8.97
N VAL A 666 15.23 -57.57 -8.70
CA VAL A 666 15.92 -56.65 -9.61
C VAL A 666 17.44 -56.71 -9.41
N HIS A 667 17.93 -56.60 -8.16
CA HIS A 667 19.36 -56.48 -7.87
C HIS A 667 20.02 -57.82 -7.61
N ARG A 668 19.27 -58.94 -7.50
CA ARG A 668 19.75 -60.34 -7.27
C ARG A 668 20.55 -60.52 -5.99
N GLY A 669 20.39 -59.59 -5.01
CA GLY A 669 21.10 -59.63 -3.75
C GLY A 669 20.23 -59.24 -2.59
N SER A 670 20.84 -59.03 -1.42
CA SER A 670 20.13 -58.52 -0.23
C SER A 670 19.94 -57.02 -0.31
N CYS A 671 18.71 -56.57 -0.47
CA CYS A 671 18.32 -55.18 -0.58
C CYS A 671 17.48 -54.71 0.60
N SER A 672 17.56 -53.41 0.91
CA SER A 672 16.62 -52.70 1.78
C SER A 672 16.43 -51.24 1.30
N GLN A 673 15.29 -50.67 1.60
CA GLN A 673 15.01 -49.25 1.28
C GLN A 673 16.05 -48.35 1.96
N ARG A 674 16.43 -48.65 3.21
CA ARG A 674 17.31 -47.82 3.99
C ARG A 674 18.80 -48.02 3.69
N ASP A 675 19.26 -49.28 3.60
CA ASP A 675 20.71 -49.57 3.50
C ASP A 675 21.23 -49.57 2.07
N THR A 676 20.41 -49.94 1.10
CA THR A 676 20.77 -50.03 -0.31
C THR A 676 19.95 -49.14 -1.22
N PHE A 677 19.04 -48.36 -0.68
CA PHE A 677 18.18 -47.41 -1.43
C PHE A 677 17.27 -48.09 -2.47
N CYS A 678 16.91 -49.36 -2.23
CA CYS A 678 16.09 -50.12 -3.17
C CYS A 678 14.64 -49.63 -3.19
N LEU A 679 14.09 -49.29 -4.36
CA LEU A 679 12.72 -48.78 -4.51
C LEU A 679 11.63 -49.85 -4.34
N LEU A 680 12.01 -51.15 -4.40
CA LEU A 680 11.07 -52.28 -4.30
C LEU A 680 10.50 -52.42 -2.87
N GLU A 681 11.26 -52.05 -1.89
CA GLU A 681 10.84 -52.14 -0.51
C GLU A 681 10.19 -50.84 -0.06
N GLY A 682 8.86 -50.79 -0.02
CA GLY A 682 8.12 -49.61 0.41
C GLY A 682 7.16 -49.08 -0.66
N PRO A 683 6.54 -47.93 -0.39
CA PRO A 683 5.51 -47.36 -1.28
C PRO A 683 6.07 -46.48 -2.41
N ALA A 684 7.37 -46.49 -2.69
CA ALA A 684 7.96 -45.59 -3.71
C ALA A 684 7.42 -45.87 -5.12
N LEU A 685 7.37 -47.14 -5.51
CA LEU A 685 6.95 -47.53 -6.86
C LEU A 685 5.49 -47.14 -7.18
N PRO A 686 4.48 -47.54 -6.38
CA PRO A 686 3.11 -47.14 -6.71
C PRO A 686 2.92 -45.62 -6.71
N ARG A 687 3.72 -44.87 -5.94
CA ARG A 687 3.67 -43.38 -5.92
C ARG A 687 4.29 -42.79 -7.19
N LEU A 688 5.42 -43.32 -7.65
CA LEU A 688 6.07 -42.90 -8.90
C LEU A 688 5.18 -43.23 -10.11
N VAL A 689 4.54 -44.42 -10.14
CA VAL A 689 3.58 -44.79 -11.19
C VAL A 689 2.38 -43.83 -11.20
N ALA A 690 1.84 -43.48 -10.03
CA ALA A 690 0.73 -42.52 -9.96
C ALA A 690 1.08 -41.10 -10.46
N LEU A 691 2.37 -40.70 -10.39
CA LEU A 691 2.85 -39.42 -10.90
C LEU A 691 3.11 -39.42 -12.43
N LEU A 692 2.99 -40.56 -13.13
CA LEU A 692 3.06 -40.57 -14.58
C LEU A 692 1.83 -39.92 -15.26
N ASP A 693 0.73 -39.80 -14.54
CA ASP A 693 -0.49 -39.06 -14.94
C ASP A 693 -0.54 -37.65 -14.35
N HIS A 694 0.63 -37.03 -14.10
CA HIS A 694 0.70 -35.70 -13.50
C HIS A 694 0.60 -34.60 -14.56
N ALA A 695 -0.08 -33.45 -14.21
CA ALA A 695 -0.24 -32.33 -15.13
C ALA A 695 1.10 -31.65 -15.52
N ASP A 696 2.08 -31.63 -14.61
CA ASP A 696 3.41 -31.06 -14.90
C ASP A 696 4.31 -32.15 -15.53
N VAL A 697 4.69 -31.89 -16.79
CA VAL A 697 5.56 -32.76 -17.58
C VAL A 697 6.90 -33.06 -16.92
N LYS A 698 7.44 -32.12 -16.15
CA LYS A 698 8.72 -32.32 -15.43
C LYS A 698 8.60 -33.34 -14.30
N VAL A 699 7.44 -33.39 -13.65
CA VAL A 699 7.15 -34.42 -12.62
C VAL A 699 7.03 -35.80 -13.28
N VAL A 700 6.36 -35.87 -14.43
CA VAL A 700 6.27 -37.10 -15.22
C VAL A 700 7.66 -37.58 -15.64
N GLU A 701 8.49 -36.66 -16.18
CA GLU A 701 9.87 -37.01 -16.63
C GLU A 701 10.73 -37.52 -15.47
N ALA A 702 10.68 -36.86 -14.30
CA ALA A 702 11.41 -37.27 -13.10
C ALA A 702 10.94 -38.64 -12.58
N SER A 703 9.61 -38.88 -12.59
CA SER A 703 9.04 -40.15 -12.14
C SER A 703 9.37 -41.29 -13.07
N LEU A 704 9.30 -41.06 -14.38
CA LEU A 704 9.71 -42.03 -15.39
C LEU A 704 11.23 -42.31 -15.30
N ALA A 705 12.03 -41.30 -15.01
CA ALA A 705 13.46 -41.42 -14.79
C ALA A 705 13.77 -42.37 -13.60
N ALA A 706 13.10 -42.17 -12.47
CA ALA A 706 13.25 -43.02 -11.29
C ALA A 706 12.82 -44.50 -11.58
N LEU A 707 11.69 -44.67 -12.25
CA LEU A 707 11.21 -46.02 -12.65
C LEU A 707 12.15 -46.71 -13.64
N SER A 708 12.80 -45.97 -14.55
CA SER A 708 13.72 -46.50 -15.55
C SER A 708 14.93 -47.20 -14.93
N THR A 709 15.33 -46.85 -13.69
CA THR A 709 16.46 -47.50 -12.98
C THR A 709 16.24 -48.98 -12.70
N LEU A 710 14.98 -49.43 -12.68
CA LEU A 710 14.65 -50.85 -12.51
C LEU A 710 14.91 -51.68 -13.77
N LEU A 711 15.12 -51.03 -14.92
CA LEU A 711 15.33 -51.63 -16.23
C LEU A 711 16.73 -51.29 -16.79
N ASP A 712 17.62 -50.74 -15.97
CA ASP A 712 18.96 -50.28 -16.38
C ASP A 712 19.91 -51.45 -16.67
N ASP A 713 21.03 -51.17 -17.30
CA ASP A 713 22.07 -52.16 -17.54
C ASP A 713 22.74 -52.56 -16.22
N GLY A 714 22.87 -53.81 -15.97
CA GLY A 714 23.46 -54.35 -14.73
C GLY A 714 22.46 -54.82 -13.67
N VAL A 715 21.14 -54.63 -13.91
CA VAL A 715 20.08 -55.20 -13.09
C VAL A 715 19.34 -56.34 -13.83
N ASN A 716 18.47 -57.05 -13.14
CA ASN A 716 17.62 -58.06 -13.74
C ASN A 716 16.39 -57.42 -14.40
N ILE A 717 16.45 -57.21 -15.70
CA ILE A 717 15.39 -56.52 -16.48
C ILE A 717 14.06 -57.28 -16.38
N GLU A 718 14.03 -58.61 -16.52
CA GLU A 718 12.81 -59.42 -16.38
C GLU A 718 12.19 -59.26 -15.01
N GLY A 719 13.01 -59.21 -13.95
CA GLY A 719 12.55 -58.92 -12.60
C GLY A 719 12.01 -57.51 -12.46
N GLY A 720 12.62 -56.51 -13.13
CA GLY A 720 12.12 -55.13 -13.18
C GLY A 720 10.78 -55.02 -13.88
N VAL A 721 10.62 -55.66 -15.03
CA VAL A 721 9.34 -55.74 -15.76
C VAL A 721 8.24 -56.37 -14.93
N ALA A 722 8.52 -57.51 -14.28
CA ALA A 722 7.58 -58.21 -13.43
C ALA A 722 7.08 -57.32 -12.27
N VAL A 723 7.99 -56.56 -11.66
CA VAL A 723 7.64 -55.61 -10.60
C VAL A 723 6.75 -54.46 -11.12
N LEU A 724 7.06 -53.91 -12.31
CA LEU A 724 6.22 -52.87 -12.93
C LEU A 724 4.82 -53.39 -13.28
N CYS A 725 4.71 -54.66 -13.69
CA CYS A 725 3.41 -55.31 -13.88
C CYS A 725 2.59 -55.39 -12.56
N GLU A 726 3.25 -55.79 -11.45
CA GLU A 726 2.64 -55.95 -10.15
C GLU A 726 2.06 -54.61 -9.60
N VAL A 727 2.68 -53.46 -9.93
CA VAL A 727 2.21 -52.13 -9.54
C VAL A 727 1.35 -51.45 -10.62
N GLU A 728 0.89 -52.19 -11.61
CA GLU A 728 0.07 -51.71 -12.74
C GLU A 728 0.73 -50.54 -13.50
N GLY A 729 2.08 -50.50 -13.54
CA GLY A 729 2.87 -49.39 -14.13
C GLY A 729 3.02 -49.48 -15.65
N ILE A 730 2.72 -50.58 -16.31
CA ILE A 730 2.93 -50.79 -17.76
C ILE A 730 2.08 -49.79 -18.55
N LYS A 731 0.78 -49.77 -18.29
CA LYS A 731 -0.17 -48.89 -19.00
C LYS A 731 0.17 -47.42 -18.86
N PRO A 732 0.40 -46.83 -17.64
CA PRO A 732 0.84 -45.44 -17.50
C PRO A 732 2.12 -45.12 -18.28
N VAL A 733 3.09 -46.02 -18.34
CA VAL A 733 4.32 -45.85 -19.15
C VAL A 733 4.00 -45.79 -20.65
N LEU A 734 3.07 -46.61 -21.14
CA LEU A 734 2.63 -46.57 -22.53
C LEU A 734 1.85 -45.30 -22.83
N ASP A 735 1.00 -44.84 -21.91
CA ASP A 735 0.28 -43.60 -22.04
C ASP A 735 1.24 -42.40 -22.16
N VAL A 736 2.33 -42.35 -21.39
CA VAL A 736 3.40 -41.34 -21.53
C VAL A 736 4.05 -41.37 -22.92
N LEU A 737 4.28 -42.56 -23.52
CA LEU A 737 4.80 -42.65 -24.88
C LEU A 737 3.84 -42.10 -25.93
N LEU A 738 2.51 -42.22 -25.71
CA LEU A 738 1.47 -41.77 -26.63
C LEU A 738 1.25 -40.24 -26.50
N GLU A 739 1.50 -39.68 -25.35
CA GLU A 739 1.38 -38.24 -25.06
C GLU A 739 2.66 -37.49 -25.47
N LYS A 740 2.76 -37.02 -26.70
CA LYS A 740 3.94 -36.29 -27.24
C LYS A 740 4.14 -34.93 -26.55
N GLN A 741 4.84 -34.88 -25.43
CA GLN A 741 4.98 -33.64 -24.66
C GLN A 741 6.37 -32.95 -24.82
N THR A 742 7.47 -33.64 -24.59
CA THR A 742 8.84 -33.11 -24.76
C THR A 742 9.76 -34.13 -25.41
N GLU A 743 10.84 -33.65 -26.10
CA GLU A 743 11.82 -34.53 -26.75
C GLU A 743 12.53 -35.45 -25.74
N ASN A 744 12.91 -34.94 -24.57
CA ASN A 744 13.58 -35.70 -23.52
C ASN A 744 12.67 -36.79 -22.93
N LEU A 745 11.41 -36.42 -22.59
CA LEU A 745 10.45 -37.38 -22.08
C LEU A 745 10.15 -38.47 -23.11
N GLY A 746 9.93 -38.08 -24.37
CA GLY A 746 9.68 -39.02 -25.48
C GLY A 746 10.84 -40.00 -25.66
N ARG A 747 12.09 -39.55 -25.64
CA ARG A 747 13.28 -40.41 -25.73
C ARG A 747 13.36 -41.40 -24.57
N ARG A 748 13.10 -40.94 -23.33
CA ARG A 748 13.10 -41.81 -22.15
C ARG A 748 11.95 -42.82 -22.20
N ALA A 749 10.76 -42.39 -22.63
CA ALA A 749 9.61 -43.28 -22.80
C ALA A 749 9.89 -44.40 -23.83
N VAL A 750 10.46 -44.07 -25.01
CA VAL A 750 10.88 -45.03 -26.02
C VAL A 750 11.91 -46.01 -25.46
N TRP A 751 12.86 -45.51 -24.64
CA TRP A 751 13.87 -46.35 -24.02
C TRP A 751 13.24 -47.33 -23.00
N VAL A 752 12.35 -46.88 -22.16
CA VAL A 752 11.66 -47.73 -21.18
C VAL A 752 10.82 -48.77 -21.89
N VAL A 753 10.04 -48.38 -22.90
CA VAL A 753 9.20 -49.28 -23.67
C VAL A 753 10.06 -50.33 -24.41
N GLU A 754 11.22 -49.96 -24.98
CA GLU A 754 12.15 -50.94 -25.56
C GLU A 754 12.56 -52.04 -24.57
N ARG A 755 12.83 -51.65 -23.30
CA ARG A 755 13.17 -52.58 -22.23
C ARG A 755 12.01 -53.49 -21.83
N LEU A 756 10.79 -52.94 -21.77
CA LEU A 756 9.57 -53.71 -21.49
C LEU A 756 9.31 -54.74 -22.57
N LEU A 757 9.51 -54.38 -23.84
CA LEU A 757 9.31 -55.27 -25.01
C LEU A 757 10.34 -56.40 -25.13
N ARG A 758 11.39 -56.45 -24.31
CA ARG A 758 12.31 -57.60 -24.25
C ARG A 758 11.67 -58.81 -23.60
N THR A 759 10.60 -58.64 -22.86
CA THR A 759 9.80 -59.71 -22.26
C THR A 759 8.69 -60.13 -23.22
N ASP A 760 8.68 -61.39 -23.66
CA ASP A 760 7.77 -61.86 -24.69
C ASP A 760 6.29 -61.69 -24.37
N ASP A 761 5.90 -61.87 -23.11
CA ASP A 761 4.51 -61.69 -22.69
C ASP A 761 4.04 -60.22 -22.89
N ILE A 762 4.88 -59.25 -22.54
CA ILE A 762 4.59 -57.81 -22.71
C ILE A 762 4.61 -57.44 -24.20
N ALA A 763 5.61 -57.97 -24.94
CA ALA A 763 5.69 -57.72 -26.36
C ALA A 763 4.41 -58.23 -27.09
N TYR A 764 3.88 -59.38 -26.65
CA TYR A 764 2.63 -59.92 -27.21
C TYR A 764 1.41 -59.06 -26.87
N GLU A 765 1.30 -58.60 -25.62
CA GLU A 765 0.22 -57.71 -25.18
C GLU A 765 0.26 -56.36 -25.92
N VAL A 766 1.40 -55.73 -26.02
CA VAL A 766 1.62 -54.43 -26.66
C VAL A 766 1.43 -54.50 -28.18
N SER A 767 1.77 -55.66 -28.81
CA SER A 767 1.57 -55.80 -30.26
C SER A 767 0.11 -55.65 -30.69
N GLY A 768 -0.83 -55.89 -29.79
CA GLY A 768 -2.26 -55.67 -30.01
C GLY A 768 -2.69 -54.20 -30.00
N ASP A 769 -1.85 -53.26 -29.58
CA ASP A 769 -2.13 -51.84 -29.59
C ASP A 769 -1.49 -51.10 -30.76
N PRO A 770 -2.28 -50.71 -31.77
CA PRO A 770 -1.76 -50.03 -32.94
C PRO A 770 -1.18 -48.62 -32.63
N ASN A 771 -1.62 -47.98 -31.55
CA ASN A 771 -1.15 -46.66 -31.20
C ASN A 771 0.29 -46.69 -30.73
N VAL A 772 0.68 -47.69 -29.92
CA VAL A 772 2.06 -47.86 -29.45
C VAL A 772 3.01 -48.13 -30.62
N SER A 773 2.62 -49.03 -31.51
CA SER A 773 3.40 -49.34 -32.73
C SER A 773 3.56 -48.08 -33.60
N THR A 774 2.52 -47.28 -33.78
CA THR A 774 2.58 -46.03 -34.53
C THR A 774 3.49 -44.98 -33.84
N ALA A 775 3.44 -44.88 -32.51
CA ALA A 775 4.33 -43.97 -31.77
C ALA A 775 5.79 -44.37 -31.87
N LEU A 776 6.11 -45.66 -31.86
CA LEU A 776 7.47 -46.16 -32.06
C LEU A 776 7.97 -45.94 -33.50
N VAL A 777 7.08 -46.10 -34.51
CA VAL A 777 7.41 -45.79 -35.92
C VAL A 777 7.67 -44.28 -36.08
N ASP A 778 6.86 -43.44 -35.47
CA ASP A 778 7.07 -41.99 -35.44
C ASP A 778 8.41 -41.62 -34.78
N ALA A 779 8.74 -42.24 -33.64
CA ALA A 779 10.02 -42.04 -32.93
C ALA A 779 11.21 -42.52 -33.80
N PHE A 780 11.04 -43.57 -34.60
CA PHE A 780 12.05 -44.03 -35.53
C PHE A 780 12.26 -43.04 -36.69
N HIS A 781 11.22 -42.42 -37.22
CA HIS A 781 11.34 -41.48 -38.35
C HIS A 781 11.81 -40.09 -37.92
N ASN A 782 11.27 -39.59 -36.84
CA ASN A 782 11.38 -38.19 -36.42
C ASN A 782 12.31 -37.96 -35.21
N GLY A 783 12.72 -39.00 -34.49
CA GLY A 783 13.62 -38.92 -33.34
C GLY A 783 15.07 -38.57 -33.71
N ASP A 784 15.85 -38.17 -32.70
CA ASP A 784 17.29 -38.03 -32.82
C ASP A 784 17.98 -39.40 -33.13
N TYR A 785 19.26 -39.38 -33.41
CA TYR A 785 19.99 -40.60 -33.79
C TYR A 785 19.87 -41.71 -32.71
N SER A 786 19.97 -41.35 -31.44
CA SER A 786 19.86 -42.30 -30.33
C SER A 786 18.45 -42.87 -30.20
N THR A 787 17.44 -42.01 -30.26
CA THR A 787 16.03 -42.41 -30.22
C THR A 787 15.64 -43.32 -31.38
N ARG A 788 16.11 -43.04 -32.59
CA ARG A 788 15.90 -43.91 -33.77
C ARG A 788 16.43 -45.30 -33.56
N GLN A 789 17.66 -45.44 -33.06
CA GLN A 789 18.26 -46.75 -32.76
C GLN A 789 17.48 -47.52 -31.68
N ILE A 790 16.95 -46.81 -30.67
CA ILE A 790 16.16 -47.45 -29.61
C ILE A 790 14.81 -47.87 -30.16
N ALA A 791 14.13 -47.01 -30.90
CA ALA A 791 12.86 -47.31 -31.55
C ALA A 791 12.95 -48.47 -32.53
N GLU A 792 14.05 -48.55 -33.33
CA GLU A 792 14.31 -49.70 -34.24
C GLU A 792 14.40 -51.02 -33.46
N ARG A 793 15.10 -51.04 -32.33
CA ARG A 793 15.17 -52.23 -31.47
C ARG A 793 13.83 -52.60 -30.89
N ALA A 794 13.03 -51.61 -30.41
CA ALA A 794 11.70 -51.84 -29.91
C ALA A 794 10.78 -52.46 -30.97
N LEU A 795 10.79 -51.92 -32.20
CA LEU A 795 10.03 -52.47 -33.32
C LEU A 795 10.44 -53.87 -33.67
N ARG A 796 11.72 -54.19 -33.60
CA ARG A 796 12.21 -55.61 -33.87
C ARG A 796 11.71 -56.63 -32.85
N HIS A 797 11.43 -56.21 -31.60
CA HIS A 797 10.81 -57.08 -30.63
C HIS A 797 9.34 -57.37 -30.97
N ILE A 798 8.64 -56.39 -31.46
CA ILE A 798 7.21 -56.51 -31.89
C ILE A 798 7.16 -57.38 -33.19
N ASP A 799 8.03 -57.17 -34.15
CA ASP A 799 8.08 -57.89 -35.46
C ASP A 799 8.35 -59.37 -35.33
N LYS A 800 8.90 -59.82 -34.23
CA LYS A 800 9.11 -61.29 -33.96
C LYS A 800 7.79 -61.98 -33.59
N ILE A 801 6.72 -61.32 -33.42
CA ILE A 801 5.42 -61.88 -33.03
C ILE A 801 4.65 -62.26 -34.26
N PRO A 802 4.11 -63.51 -34.38
CA PRO A 802 3.29 -63.92 -35.49
C PRO A 802 2.12 -63.00 -35.74
N ASN A 803 1.93 -62.53 -36.99
CA ASN A 803 0.89 -61.61 -37.47
C ASN A 803 1.15 -60.14 -37.38
N PHE A 804 2.35 -59.67 -36.97
CA PHE A 804 2.66 -58.21 -36.95
C PHE A 804 2.54 -57.58 -38.35
N SER A 805 3.06 -58.24 -39.37
CA SER A 805 3.01 -57.77 -40.76
C SER A 805 1.61 -57.81 -41.41
N GLU A 806 0.64 -58.50 -40.84
CA GLU A 806 -0.78 -58.43 -41.22
C GLU A 806 -1.51 -57.24 -40.67
N ILE A 807 -1.08 -56.71 -39.49
CA ILE A 807 -1.65 -55.55 -38.83
C ILE A 807 -1.10 -54.25 -39.44
N PHE A 808 0.16 -54.24 -39.91
CA PHE A 808 0.82 -53.06 -40.50
C PHE A 808 1.47 -53.47 -41.89
N PRO A 809 0.67 -53.57 -42.97
CA PRO A 809 1.18 -53.98 -44.29
C PRO A 809 2.13 -52.97 -44.96
N ASN A 810 2.30 -51.76 -44.37
CA ASN A 810 3.13 -50.64 -44.89
C ASN A 810 4.14 -50.09 -43.85
N ALA A 811 4.50 -50.78 -42.76
CA ALA A 811 5.52 -50.39 -41.82
C ALA A 811 6.92 -50.79 -42.22
#